data_d6e0ce7a462b3361798f9a3c4e674d24
#
_entry.id   d6e0ce7a462b3361798f9a3c4e674d24
#
_cell.length_a   1.000
_cell.length_b   1.000
_cell.length_c   1.000
_cell.angle_alpha   90.00
_cell.angle_beta   90.00
_cell.angle_gamma   90.00
#
_symmetry.space_group_name_H-M   'P 1'
#
loop_
_entity.id
_entity.type
_entity.pdbx_description
1 polymer ?
#
loop_
_entity_poly.entity_id
_entity_poly.type
_entity_poly.pdbx_seq_one_letter_code
_entity_poly.pdbx_strand_id
1 'polypeptide(L)'
;MGGLYPTMTGEQTFHVTGWRERHPHLRTINQHFRENGFQTIGLGKIFHGTSGQGTDPDHWDRWINLRVGGHYAKQENIEILKKALKERKEGDQMDPPKGPMTENADVHDDTYGDGKRAAKAIEILDQLGEEKGNPFFLAVGLTKPHLPFVAPKKYWDMYQRSEFRMPTNKGIPPGYPLYAANLSASEMSKYSDFEGNGPQDFSEDTNKRFLHGYAAATSYMDACIGRILEALKRNDLDKNTIVVLWGDHGWKLGDHSSWCKHTNFECDTRVPLVIRDPRVEGGKRTKRLVELIDLYPTLCELSGLPTPAHCQGRSFRHLLEAPEAGHRLDAYSSYPTPKGLGHSIRFKTYRYTEWLNRKNQMIANVLTDLSIDPGEQSNVKNDPLHAEALDLGKQRLRVRIKEAGNSSYQASKPSELGPPLQIEVNLDRPRQKIDGFGGSIAFWGTNPDDETMSIAFEELKTSLLRVQGEVSRKGSIDHNKEVLLRAMKINPQLEVLLTFWQPRSAELLEAGDWMDEVKGSEYLQYSLKASMEEAWASEIVKRTCQYLDWGVNVTTIGVQNETNYSKVGSQTCVWDPQRLSHFIEKKLIPRMKKAGLDVRITAPDLAYVGYQGSEISRFLPTIQNQHVDIVAYHMYDSFRDDMDGSLEILRENTNRIGQIRRREFPEKKFWMTETTGAQWNNDEWHTYGWSRGMTEFDKAMRAAEYIHMTFTDAGANAFLWWGLIYSLAPERETNPDIRQKHRDEGLVLVEEKTGANGRQKLVGKTKKFHFFKQYANFIRPGFRRIEVDSIKPLQVSAFLDKEEDGIVVVAINPSESSQSIKFNVPEDMKLIMAHQ
;
A
#
# COMPACT_ATOMS: atom_id res chain seq x y z
N MET A 1 4.95 6.17 -20.48
CA MET A 1 6.39 6.44 -20.21
C MET A 1 7.29 5.27 -20.61
N GLY A 2 6.96 4.02 -20.30
CA GLY A 2 7.79 2.86 -20.56
C GLY A 2 7.67 2.22 -21.97
N GLY A 3 6.72 2.62 -22.80
CA GLY A 3 6.51 2.07 -24.16
C GLY A 3 6.03 0.62 -24.22
N LEU A 4 5.51 0.08 -23.10
CA LEU A 4 5.01 -1.29 -22.96
C LEU A 4 3.55 -1.33 -22.56
N TYR A 5 2.85 -2.42 -22.94
CA TYR A 5 1.50 -2.67 -22.46
C TYR A 5 1.50 -3.05 -20.96
N PRO A 6 0.44 -2.68 -20.21
CA PRO A 6 0.29 -3.06 -18.79
C PRO A 6 0.32 -4.58 -18.58
N THR A 7 -0.18 -5.34 -19.52
CA THR A 7 -0.13 -6.83 -19.49
C THR A 7 1.28 -7.38 -19.54
N MET A 8 2.22 -6.63 -20.12
CA MET A 8 3.64 -7.01 -20.20
C MET A 8 4.40 -6.66 -18.92
N THR A 9 4.10 -5.50 -18.34
CA THR A 9 4.74 -5.04 -17.11
C THR A 9 4.08 -5.58 -15.85
N GLY A 10 2.84 -6.06 -15.92
CA GLY A 10 2.04 -6.37 -14.73
C GLY A 10 1.45 -5.16 -14.02
N GLU A 11 1.83 -3.94 -14.44
CA GLU A 11 1.34 -2.67 -13.86
C GLU A 11 -0.06 -2.36 -14.37
N GLN A 12 -1.05 -3.16 -13.95
CA GLN A 12 -2.43 -3.09 -14.45
C GLN A 12 -3.33 -2.17 -13.65
N THR A 13 -2.83 -1.61 -12.53
CA THR A 13 -3.55 -0.68 -11.67
C THR A 13 -2.80 0.64 -11.56
N PHE A 14 -3.37 1.60 -10.86
CA PHE A 14 -2.70 2.87 -10.56
C PHE A 14 -1.78 2.81 -9.33
N HIS A 15 -1.69 1.66 -8.67
CA HIS A 15 -0.75 1.42 -7.57
C HIS A 15 0.62 1.06 -8.15
N VAL A 16 1.34 2.07 -8.61
CA VAL A 16 2.63 1.93 -9.30
C VAL A 16 3.84 2.18 -8.40
N THR A 17 3.63 2.26 -7.09
CA THR A 17 4.74 2.37 -6.13
C THR A 17 5.69 1.19 -6.30
N GLY A 18 6.99 1.46 -6.37
CA GLY A 18 7.99 0.41 -6.58
C GLY A 18 8.07 -0.16 -8.01
N TRP A 19 7.41 0.49 -8.99
CA TRP A 19 7.48 0.01 -10.38
C TRP A 19 8.91 0.01 -10.94
N ARG A 20 9.74 0.95 -10.53
CA ARG A 20 11.14 1.02 -10.97
C ARG A 20 11.96 -0.15 -10.43
N GLU A 21 11.70 -0.57 -9.21
CA GLU A 21 12.34 -1.75 -8.60
C GLU A 21 11.91 -3.04 -9.31
N ARG A 22 10.63 -3.14 -9.72
CA ARG A 22 10.14 -4.29 -10.52
C ARG A 22 10.67 -4.27 -11.95
N HIS A 23 10.96 -3.09 -12.48
CA HIS A 23 11.44 -2.90 -13.85
C HIS A 23 12.71 -2.05 -13.90
N PRO A 24 13.82 -2.47 -13.25
CA PRO A 24 15.04 -1.66 -13.13
C PRO A 24 15.68 -1.34 -14.49
N HIS A 25 15.49 -2.21 -15.47
CA HIS A 25 16.06 -2.06 -16.81
C HIS A 25 15.11 -1.44 -17.83
N LEU A 26 13.88 -1.09 -17.41
CA LEU A 26 12.92 -0.43 -18.28
C LEU A 26 13.37 1.01 -18.54
N ARG A 27 13.86 1.25 -19.76
CA ARG A 27 14.23 2.59 -20.18
C ARG A 27 12.99 3.42 -20.47
N THR A 28 12.66 4.36 -19.58
CA THR A 28 11.56 5.33 -19.78
C THR A 28 11.93 6.38 -20.82
N ILE A 29 10.91 7.03 -21.38
CA ILE A 29 11.14 8.03 -22.42
C ILE A 29 12.03 9.19 -21.93
N ASN A 30 11.82 9.71 -20.72
CA ASN A 30 12.67 10.74 -20.12
C ASN A 30 14.12 10.26 -19.97
N GLN A 31 14.33 9.04 -19.46
CA GLN A 31 15.68 8.45 -19.36
C GLN A 31 16.33 8.32 -20.73
N HIS A 32 15.59 7.87 -21.75
CA HIS A 32 16.11 7.72 -23.11
C HIS A 32 16.52 9.06 -23.71
N PHE A 33 15.71 10.09 -23.57
CA PHE A 33 16.06 11.43 -24.04
C PHE A 33 17.28 11.98 -23.31
N ARG A 34 17.37 11.80 -21.99
CA ARG A 34 18.53 12.18 -21.18
C ARG A 34 19.83 11.50 -21.65
N GLU A 35 19.79 10.18 -21.86
CA GLU A 35 20.91 9.39 -22.33
C GLU A 35 21.37 9.81 -23.75
N ASN A 36 20.49 10.45 -24.53
CA ASN A 36 20.79 10.99 -25.85
C ASN A 36 21.04 12.53 -25.86
N GLY A 37 21.41 13.11 -24.72
CA GLY A 37 21.90 14.48 -24.61
C GLY A 37 20.83 15.55 -24.49
N PHE A 38 19.56 15.21 -24.25
CA PHE A 38 18.53 16.19 -23.94
C PHE A 38 18.54 16.53 -22.45
N GLN A 39 18.42 17.81 -22.14
CA GLN A 39 18.15 18.25 -20.78
C GLN A 39 16.71 17.87 -20.42
N THR A 40 16.52 16.99 -19.44
CA THR A 40 15.22 16.43 -19.09
C THR A 40 14.66 17.07 -17.85
N ILE A 41 13.47 17.68 -17.97
CA ILE A 41 12.80 18.41 -16.88
C ILE A 41 11.37 17.91 -16.75
N GLY A 42 10.99 17.51 -15.54
CA GLY A 42 9.63 17.03 -15.25
C GLY A 42 8.99 17.78 -14.10
N LEU A 43 7.69 18.11 -14.21
CA LEU A 43 6.91 18.69 -13.12
C LEU A 43 5.44 18.31 -13.21
N GLY A 44 4.79 18.26 -12.06
CA GLY A 44 3.35 18.00 -11.95
C GLY A 44 2.99 16.52 -12.10
N LYS A 45 1.78 16.24 -12.59
CA LYS A 45 1.24 14.89 -12.70
C LYS A 45 1.70 14.18 -13.97
N ILE A 46 2.94 13.73 -14.01
CA ILE A 46 3.50 12.89 -15.09
C ILE A 46 3.29 11.40 -14.80
N PHE A 47 3.47 11.02 -13.54
CA PHE A 47 3.20 9.68 -13.02
C PHE A 47 1.99 9.71 -12.08
N HIS A 48 1.45 8.55 -11.75
CA HIS A 48 0.46 8.43 -10.69
C HIS A 48 1.17 8.41 -9.33
N GLY A 49 0.66 9.22 -8.38
CA GLY A 49 1.33 9.45 -7.09
C GLY A 49 2.11 10.78 -7.08
N THR A 50 2.27 11.36 -5.90
CA THR A 50 2.83 12.72 -5.73
C THR A 50 4.18 12.75 -5.04
N SER A 51 4.70 11.61 -4.59
CA SER A 51 5.91 11.56 -3.75
C SER A 51 6.89 10.47 -4.17
N GLY A 52 8.14 10.82 -4.21
CA GLY A 52 9.29 9.95 -4.19
C GLY A 52 9.41 8.98 -5.37
N GLN A 53 9.39 7.72 -5.10
CA GLN A 53 9.76 6.65 -6.04
C GLN A 53 8.79 6.49 -7.24
N GLY A 54 7.52 6.88 -7.09
CA GLY A 54 6.55 6.81 -8.19
C GLY A 54 6.81 7.80 -9.32
N THR A 55 7.67 8.81 -9.12
CA THR A 55 7.96 9.88 -10.09
C THR A 55 9.25 9.66 -10.88
N ASP A 56 9.99 8.59 -10.60
CA ASP A 56 11.26 8.25 -11.27
C ASP A 56 12.31 9.39 -11.24
N PRO A 57 12.55 10.04 -10.07
CA PRO A 57 13.28 11.31 -10.01
C PRO A 57 14.74 11.18 -10.46
N ASP A 58 15.36 10.02 -10.27
CA ASP A 58 16.77 9.76 -10.60
C ASP A 58 17.03 9.71 -12.13
N HIS A 59 15.97 9.61 -12.93
CA HIS A 59 16.03 9.54 -14.39
C HIS A 59 15.62 10.84 -15.09
N TRP A 60 15.58 11.94 -14.34
CA TRP A 60 15.45 13.30 -14.84
C TRP A 60 16.71 14.09 -14.48
N ASP A 61 17.09 15.06 -15.28
CA ASP A 61 18.10 16.05 -14.85
C ASP A 61 17.53 16.98 -13.77
N ARG A 62 16.23 17.33 -13.92
CA ARG A 62 15.51 18.13 -12.93
C ARG A 62 14.10 17.59 -12.77
N TRP A 63 13.82 16.92 -11.63
CA TRP A 63 12.45 16.67 -11.20
C TRP A 63 12.00 17.76 -10.22
N ILE A 64 10.94 18.48 -10.57
CA ILE A 64 10.44 19.60 -9.77
C ILE A 64 9.25 19.17 -8.94
N ASN A 65 9.47 18.92 -7.67
CA ASN A 65 8.43 18.62 -6.70
C ASN A 65 7.78 19.92 -6.23
N LEU A 66 6.83 20.44 -7.02
CA LEU A 66 6.14 21.67 -6.70
C LEU A 66 5.03 21.42 -5.68
N ARG A 67 5.20 21.93 -4.47
CA ARG A 67 4.13 21.95 -3.45
C ARG A 67 3.06 22.98 -3.87
N VAL A 68 1.98 22.50 -4.48
CA VAL A 68 0.92 23.38 -5.02
C VAL A 68 -0.08 23.85 -3.95
N GLY A 69 -0.04 23.29 -2.73
CA GLY A 69 -1.01 23.58 -1.67
C GLY A 69 -2.32 22.79 -1.84
N GLY A 70 -3.33 23.17 -1.04
CA GLY A 70 -4.65 22.53 -1.08
C GLY A 70 -5.43 22.78 -2.38
N HIS A 71 -6.52 22.04 -2.56
CA HIS A 71 -7.36 22.16 -3.76
C HIS A 71 -8.30 23.37 -3.75
N TYR A 72 -8.53 24.00 -2.58
CA TYR A 72 -9.54 25.04 -2.39
C TYR A 72 -8.93 26.40 -2.09
N ALA A 73 -9.61 27.45 -2.55
CA ALA A 73 -9.30 28.85 -2.28
C ALA A 73 -10.34 29.52 -1.38
N LYS A 74 -11.62 29.08 -1.43
CA LYS A 74 -12.65 29.58 -0.54
C LYS A 74 -12.45 29.07 0.87
N GLN A 75 -12.47 30.00 1.86
CA GLN A 75 -12.26 29.67 3.26
C GLN A 75 -13.30 28.66 3.77
N GLU A 76 -14.56 28.80 3.34
CA GLU A 76 -15.62 27.88 3.67
C GLU A 76 -15.32 26.42 3.27
N ASN A 77 -14.78 26.19 2.08
CA ASN A 77 -14.42 24.86 1.59
C ASN A 77 -13.17 24.32 2.29
N ILE A 78 -12.24 25.19 2.64
CA ILE A 78 -11.06 24.84 3.44
C ILE A 78 -11.50 24.41 4.85
N GLU A 79 -12.48 25.09 5.44
CA GLU A 79 -13.01 24.75 6.76
C GLU A 79 -13.80 23.44 6.73
N ILE A 80 -14.62 23.21 5.69
CA ILE A 80 -15.29 21.92 5.48
C ILE A 80 -14.26 20.79 5.45
N LEU A 81 -13.20 20.95 4.65
CA LEU A 81 -12.14 19.94 4.57
C LEU A 81 -11.43 19.75 5.91
N LYS A 82 -11.07 20.86 6.60
CA LYS A 82 -10.40 20.78 7.92
C LYS A 82 -11.28 20.08 8.96
N LYS A 83 -12.58 20.39 8.95
CA LYS A 83 -13.55 19.75 9.82
C LYS A 83 -13.64 18.26 9.54
N ALA A 84 -13.82 17.87 8.29
CA ALA A 84 -13.86 16.48 7.87
C ALA A 84 -12.58 15.70 8.21
N LEU A 85 -11.41 16.33 8.05
CA LEU A 85 -10.13 15.73 8.45
C LEU A 85 -9.99 15.60 9.98
N LYS A 86 -10.54 16.54 10.73
CA LYS A 86 -10.53 16.49 12.22
C LYS A 86 -11.53 15.46 12.76
N GLU A 87 -12.66 15.32 12.09
CA GLU A 87 -13.70 14.34 12.43
C GLU A 87 -13.37 12.94 11.92
N ARG A 88 -12.30 12.80 11.12
CA ARG A 88 -11.80 11.51 10.69
C ARG A 88 -11.44 10.69 11.90
N LYS A 89 -12.01 9.50 11.99
CA LYS A 89 -11.71 8.56 13.06
C LYS A 89 -10.25 8.15 12.98
N GLU A 90 -9.55 8.17 14.08
CA GLU A 90 -8.22 7.59 14.20
C GLU A 90 -8.36 6.10 13.89
N GLY A 91 -7.65 5.63 12.85
CA GLY A 91 -7.83 4.26 12.33
C GLY A 91 -8.83 4.11 11.17
N ASP A 92 -9.45 5.21 10.70
CA ASP A 92 -10.21 5.16 9.45
C ASP A 92 -9.27 4.91 8.27
N GLN A 93 -9.38 3.70 7.70
CA GLN A 93 -8.51 3.20 6.63
C GLN A 93 -8.90 3.70 5.24
N MET A 94 -9.98 4.46 5.13
CA MET A 94 -10.39 5.06 3.87
C MET A 94 -9.47 6.23 3.50
N ASP A 95 -9.31 6.53 2.22
CA ASP A 95 -8.68 7.76 1.75
C ASP A 95 -9.16 8.95 2.59
N PRO A 96 -8.30 9.95 2.86
CA PRO A 96 -8.71 11.10 3.65
C PRO A 96 -9.97 11.74 3.05
N PRO A 97 -10.89 12.19 3.90
CA PRO A 97 -12.05 12.92 3.45
C PRO A 97 -11.62 14.16 2.66
N LYS A 98 -12.39 14.50 1.67
CA LYS A 98 -12.14 15.64 0.78
C LYS A 98 -13.21 16.70 1.02
N GLY A 99 -12.89 17.95 0.69
CA GLY A 99 -13.86 19.02 0.67
C GLY A 99 -14.89 18.85 -0.46
N PRO A 100 -15.63 19.90 -0.86
CA PRO A 100 -16.63 19.80 -1.92
C PRO A 100 -16.04 19.45 -3.29
N MET A 101 -16.81 18.74 -4.12
CA MET A 101 -16.40 18.36 -5.49
C MET A 101 -16.24 19.53 -6.44
N THR A 102 -16.75 20.72 -6.09
CA THR A 102 -16.72 21.89 -6.96
C THR A 102 -16.34 23.16 -6.21
N GLU A 103 -15.63 24.07 -6.88
CA GLU A 103 -15.35 25.41 -6.37
C GLU A 103 -15.16 26.42 -7.51
N ASN A 104 -15.72 27.65 -7.33
CA ASN A 104 -15.64 28.78 -8.25
C ASN A 104 -15.19 30.07 -7.54
N ALA A 105 -14.04 30.05 -6.91
CA ALA A 105 -13.53 31.24 -6.22
C ALA A 105 -13.14 32.33 -7.21
N ASP A 106 -13.41 33.61 -6.87
CA ASP A 106 -12.94 34.77 -7.63
C ASP A 106 -11.47 35.05 -7.25
N VAL A 107 -10.57 34.38 -7.96
CA VAL A 107 -9.14 34.37 -7.66
C VAL A 107 -8.32 34.33 -8.95
N HIS A 108 -7.03 34.69 -8.83
CA HIS A 108 -6.07 34.56 -9.92
C HIS A 108 -5.83 33.07 -10.29
N ASP A 109 -5.46 32.85 -11.56
CA ASP A 109 -5.18 31.48 -12.07
C ASP A 109 -4.14 30.74 -11.24
N ASP A 110 -3.09 31.41 -10.78
CA ASP A 110 -2.01 30.83 -10.00
C ASP A 110 -2.38 30.51 -8.53
N THR A 111 -3.63 30.76 -8.15
CA THR A 111 -4.13 30.33 -6.82
C THR A 111 -4.24 28.81 -6.74
N TYR A 112 -4.69 28.18 -7.80
CA TYR A 112 -4.83 26.71 -7.86
C TYR A 112 -3.58 26.02 -8.42
N GLY A 113 -3.52 24.71 -8.22
CA GLY A 113 -2.35 23.90 -8.52
C GLY A 113 -1.87 23.95 -9.96
N ASP A 114 -2.77 23.93 -10.94
CA ASP A 114 -2.36 23.92 -12.35
C ASP A 114 -1.85 25.28 -12.82
N GLY A 115 -2.38 26.38 -12.30
CA GLY A 115 -1.83 27.72 -12.57
C GLY A 115 -0.41 27.85 -12.01
N LYS A 116 -0.15 27.35 -10.79
CA LYS A 116 1.21 27.30 -10.22
C LYS A 116 2.16 26.44 -11.05
N ARG A 117 1.69 25.31 -11.58
CA ARG A 117 2.47 24.46 -12.49
C ARG A 117 2.76 25.17 -13.80
N ALA A 118 1.76 25.86 -14.37
CA ALA A 118 1.95 26.66 -15.56
C ALA A 118 2.95 27.80 -15.32
N ALA A 119 2.84 28.54 -14.22
CA ALA A 119 3.80 29.58 -13.85
C ALA A 119 5.23 29.02 -13.72
N LYS A 120 5.40 27.85 -13.11
CA LYS A 120 6.71 27.20 -13.00
C LYS A 120 7.24 26.70 -14.35
N ALA A 121 6.38 26.18 -15.21
CA ALA A 121 6.76 25.80 -16.57
C ALA A 121 7.21 27.00 -17.40
N ILE A 122 6.55 28.16 -17.24
CA ILE A 122 6.94 29.44 -17.88
C ILE A 122 8.33 29.87 -17.41
N GLU A 123 8.59 29.86 -16.09
CA GLU A 123 9.90 30.17 -15.55
C GLU A 123 11.01 29.27 -16.14
N ILE A 124 10.71 27.98 -16.31
CA ILE A 124 11.66 27.03 -16.92
C ILE A 124 11.89 27.36 -18.39
N LEU A 125 10.84 27.70 -19.15
CA LEU A 125 10.97 28.05 -20.54
C LEU A 125 11.75 29.37 -20.72
N ASP A 126 11.59 30.33 -19.81
CA ASP A 126 12.37 31.55 -19.79
C ASP A 126 13.86 31.23 -19.56
N GLN A 127 14.20 30.36 -18.61
CA GLN A 127 15.58 29.87 -18.40
C GLN A 127 16.15 29.17 -19.64
N LEU A 128 15.40 28.26 -20.26
CA LEU A 128 15.80 27.53 -21.46
C LEU A 128 16.00 28.47 -22.66
N GLY A 129 15.24 29.55 -22.75
CA GLY A 129 15.41 30.61 -23.77
C GLY A 129 16.72 31.37 -23.59
N GLU A 130 17.17 31.59 -22.36
CA GLU A 130 18.45 32.21 -22.03
C GLU A 130 19.67 31.28 -22.30
N GLU A 131 19.53 29.99 -22.01
CA GLU A 131 20.58 28.94 -22.10
C GLU A 131 20.89 28.47 -23.54
N LYS A 132 20.49 29.17 -24.57
CA LYS A 132 20.52 28.83 -26.01
C LYS A 132 21.45 27.67 -26.41
N GLY A 133 20.86 26.63 -27.04
CA GLY A 133 21.63 25.62 -27.79
C GLY A 133 21.50 24.20 -27.30
N ASN A 134 21.06 23.95 -26.10
CA ASN A 134 20.87 22.58 -25.60
C ASN A 134 19.47 22.06 -25.94
N PRO A 135 19.34 20.85 -26.53
CA PRO A 135 18.03 20.25 -26.72
C PRO A 135 17.40 19.90 -25.37
N PHE A 136 16.10 20.08 -25.23
CA PHE A 136 15.42 19.76 -23.99
C PHE A 136 14.21 18.84 -24.20
N PHE A 137 13.85 18.12 -23.14
CA PHE A 137 12.62 17.35 -22.99
C PHE A 137 11.90 17.85 -21.73
N LEU A 138 10.88 18.69 -21.92
CA LEU A 138 10.09 19.26 -20.83
C LEU A 138 8.75 18.54 -20.75
N ALA A 139 8.44 17.90 -19.62
CA ALA A 139 7.15 17.28 -19.34
C ALA A 139 6.40 18.08 -18.26
N VAL A 140 5.19 18.54 -18.59
CA VAL A 140 4.33 19.29 -17.68
C VAL A 140 3.02 18.55 -17.47
N GLY A 141 2.81 18.02 -16.28
CA GLY A 141 1.59 17.29 -15.92
C GLY A 141 0.58 18.19 -15.20
N LEU A 142 -0.53 18.52 -15.88
CA LEU A 142 -1.67 19.20 -15.28
C LEU A 142 -2.64 18.19 -14.69
N THR A 143 -3.42 18.60 -13.68
CA THR A 143 -4.37 17.72 -13.01
C THR A 143 -5.79 17.90 -13.52
N LYS A 144 -6.16 19.12 -13.94
CA LYS A 144 -7.51 19.38 -14.43
C LYS A 144 -7.71 18.75 -15.81
N PRO A 145 -8.95 18.30 -16.11
CA PRO A 145 -10.20 18.47 -15.36
C PRO A 145 -10.53 17.38 -14.33
N HIS A 146 -9.57 16.70 -13.72
CA HIS A 146 -9.83 15.72 -12.63
C HIS A 146 -10.47 16.40 -11.39
N LEU A 147 -11.23 15.64 -10.61
CA LEU A 147 -11.79 16.06 -9.31
C LEU A 147 -10.71 16.62 -8.35
N PRO A 148 -11.08 17.57 -7.46
CA PRO A 148 -12.32 18.32 -7.47
C PRO A 148 -12.37 19.29 -8.67
N PHE A 149 -13.56 19.54 -9.22
CA PHE A 149 -13.75 20.48 -10.34
C PHE A 149 -13.65 21.91 -9.84
N VAL A 150 -12.45 22.38 -9.61
CA VAL A 150 -12.14 23.71 -9.11
C VAL A 150 -11.47 24.53 -10.22
N ALA A 151 -11.95 25.74 -10.40
CA ALA A 151 -11.41 26.71 -11.33
C ALA A 151 -11.73 28.13 -10.85
N PRO A 152 -10.94 29.17 -11.22
CA PRO A 152 -11.31 30.54 -11.01
C PRO A 152 -12.68 30.86 -11.60
N LYS A 153 -13.43 31.73 -10.91
CA LYS A 153 -14.83 32.08 -11.25
C LYS A 153 -15.01 32.48 -12.72
N LYS A 154 -14.06 33.19 -13.31
CA LYS A 154 -14.12 33.62 -14.71
C LYS A 154 -14.32 32.49 -15.73
N TYR A 155 -13.85 31.28 -15.43
CA TYR A 155 -14.05 30.10 -16.29
C TYR A 155 -15.42 29.46 -16.07
N TRP A 156 -15.98 29.56 -14.86
CA TRP A 156 -17.34 29.14 -14.57
C TRP A 156 -18.36 30.05 -15.28
N ASP A 157 -18.08 31.36 -15.29
CA ASP A 157 -18.95 32.35 -15.88
C ASP A 157 -19.01 32.27 -17.44
N MET A 158 -18.14 31.43 -18.05
CA MET A 158 -18.19 31.13 -19.48
C MET A 158 -19.40 30.29 -19.90
N TYR A 159 -20.04 29.61 -18.92
CA TYR A 159 -21.08 28.63 -19.16
C TYR A 159 -22.33 28.92 -18.35
N GLN A 160 -23.50 28.53 -18.90
CA GLN A 160 -24.76 28.52 -18.16
C GLN A 160 -25.09 27.10 -17.74
N ARG A 161 -25.32 26.85 -16.40
CA ARG A 161 -25.64 25.51 -15.88
C ARG A 161 -26.87 24.88 -16.57
N SER A 162 -27.85 25.70 -16.93
CA SER A 162 -29.07 25.25 -17.61
C SER A 162 -28.84 24.66 -19.00
N GLU A 163 -27.71 24.99 -19.65
CA GLU A 163 -27.38 24.51 -20.99
C GLU A 163 -26.85 23.08 -21.00
N PHE A 164 -26.34 22.61 -19.86
CA PHE A 164 -25.82 21.25 -19.76
C PHE A 164 -26.95 20.21 -19.82
N ARG A 165 -26.78 19.26 -20.71
CA ARG A 165 -27.69 18.10 -20.86
C ARG A 165 -27.06 16.86 -20.30
N MET A 166 -27.85 16.06 -19.61
CA MET A 166 -27.42 14.74 -19.18
C MET A 166 -27.23 13.80 -20.36
N PRO A 167 -26.23 12.89 -20.28
CA PRO A 167 -26.09 11.81 -21.25
C PRO A 167 -27.38 10.97 -21.37
N THR A 168 -27.66 10.51 -22.58
CA THR A 168 -28.85 9.70 -22.85
C THR A 168 -28.63 8.20 -22.57
N ASN A 169 -27.39 7.78 -22.55
CA ASN A 169 -26.95 6.40 -22.26
C ASN A 169 -26.97 6.13 -20.75
N LYS A 170 -28.15 5.82 -20.22
CA LYS A 170 -28.35 5.56 -18.80
C LYS A 170 -28.22 4.09 -18.47
N GLY A 171 -27.66 3.82 -17.27
CA GLY A 171 -27.57 2.45 -16.71
C GLY A 171 -26.57 1.55 -17.44
N ILE A 172 -26.55 0.29 -17.03
CA ILE A 172 -25.73 -0.72 -17.68
C ILE A 172 -26.46 -1.22 -18.92
N PRO A 173 -25.83 -1.22 -20.11
CA PRO A 173 -26.49 -1.65 -21.31
C PRO A 173 -26.95 -3.11 -21.24
N PRO A 174 -28.08 -3.47 -21.83
CA PRO A 174 -28.54 -4.84 -21.90
C PRO A 174 -27.47 -5.77 -22.51
N GLY A 175 -27.23 -6.91 -21.86
CA GLY A 175 -26.22 -7.87 -22.29
C GLY A 175 -24.78 -7.54 -21.93
N TYR A 176 -24.52 -6.44 -21.23
CA TYR A 176 -23.25 -6.16 -20.60
C TYR A 176 -23.20 -6.77 -19.18
N PRO A 177 -22.06 -7.30 -18.73
CA PRO A 177 -21.93 -7.72 -17.33
C PRO A 177 -21.87 -6.51 -16.38
N LEU A 178 -22.43 -6.65 -15.18
CA LEU A 178 -22.49 -5.56 -14.19
C LEU A 178 -21.11 -4.94 -13.89
N TYR A 179 -20.07 -5.74 -13.88
CA TYR A 179 -18.71 -5.30 -13.63
C TYR A 179 -18.03 -4.59 -14.81
N ALA A 180 -18.69 -4.53 -16.00
CA ALA A 180 -18.17 -3.77 -17.14
C ALA A 180 -18.27 -2.25 -16.91
N ALA A 181 -19.26 -1.81 -16.13
CA ALA A 181 -19.43 -0.42 -15.73
C ALA A 181 -18.94 -0.26 -14.28
N ASN A 182 -18.09 0.74 -14.05
CA ASN A 182 -17.69 1.10 -12.69
C ASN A 182 -18.79 1.94 -12.04
N LEU A 183 -19.75 1.29 -11.41
CA LEU A 183 -20.84 1.94 -10.69
C LEU A 183 -20.41 2.39 -9.29
N SER A 184 -19.28 1.94 -8.80
CA SER A 184 -18.71 2.44 -7.56
C SER A 184 -18.22 3.87 -7.77
N ALA A 185 -18.73 4.78 -7.00
CA ALA A 185 -18.26 6.16 -7.00
C ALA A 185 -17.04 6.37 -6.09
N SER A 186 -16.16 5.39 -6.01
CA SER A 186 -15.07 5.36 -5.02
C SER A 186 -14.19 6.61 -5.00
N GLU A 187 -13.99 7.25 -6.17
CA GLU A 187 -13.28 8.53 -6.22
C GLU A 187 -14.11 9.72 -5.73
N MET A 188 -15.45 9.65 -5.83
CA MET A 188 -16.37 10.73 -5.48
C MET A 188 -16.90 10.58 -4.05
N SER A 189 -17.07 9.36 -3.56
CA SER A 189 -17.67 9.07 -2.24
C SER A 189 -16.94 9.69 -1.04
N LYS A 190 -15.71 10.16 -1.25
CA LYS A 190 -14.87 10.79 -0.23
C LYS A 190 -15.05 12.31 -0.13
N TYR A 191 -15.82 12.89 -1.05
CA TYR A 191 -16.09 14.32 -1.06
C TYR A 191 -17.28 14.66 -0.17
N SER A 192 -17.21 15.83 0.48
CA SER A 192 -18.18 16.25 1.50
C SER A 192 -19.60 16.50 0.97
N ASP A 193 -19.74 16.70 -0.33
CA ASP A 193 -21.00 16.92 -1.03
C ASP A 193 -21.42 15.73 -1.91
N PHE A 194 -20.95 14.52 -1.55
CA PHE A 194 -21.41 13.30 -2.18
C PHE A 194 -22.84 12.96 -1.74
N GLU A 195 -23.71 12.66 -2.72
CA GLU A 195 -25.13 12.38 -2.48
C GLU A 195 -25.44 10.89 -2.68
N GLY A 196 -26.23 10.31 -1.79
CA GLY A 196 -26.73 8.94 -1.89
C GLY A 196 -25.65 7.86 -1.76
N ASN A 197 -25.87 6.72 -2.42
CA ASN A 197 -24.96 5.58 -2.41
C ASN A 197 -24.11 5.45 -3.69
N GLY A 198 -24.33 6.33 -4.65
CA GLY A 198 -23.62 6.28 -5.93
C GLY A 198 -24.12 7.33 -6.92
N PRO A 199 -23.45 7.46 -8.09
CA PRO A 199 -23.81 8.43 -9.12
C PRO A 199 -25.25 8.33 -9.64
N GLN A 200 -25.86 7.16 -9.54
CA GLN A 200 -27.27 6.93 -9.92
C GLN A 200 -28.25 7.69 -9.01
N ASP A 201 -27.83 8.08 -7.81
CA ASP A 201 -28.66 8.78 -6.81
C ASP A 201 -28.51 10.32 -6.93
N PHE A 202 -27.56 10.80 -7.74
CA PHE A 202 -27.33 12.24 -7.88
C PHE A 202 -28.54 12.94 -8.50
N SER A 203 -28.96 14.03 -7.90
CA SER A 203 -29.99 14.90 -8.45
C SER A 203 -29.57 15.46 -9.83
N GLU A 204 -30.53 15.87 -10.64
CA GLU A 204 -30.24 16.49 -11.93
C GLU A 204 -29.41 17.77 -11.77
N ASP A 205 -29.69 18.56 -10.74
CA ASP A 205 -28.91 19.78 -10.43
C ASP A 205 -27.48 19.45 -10.04
N THR A 206 -27.28 18.44 -9.21
CA THR A 206 -25.94 17.96 -8.83
C THR A 206 -25.15 17.51 -10.06
N ASN A 207 -25.73 16.70 -10.92
CA ASN A 207 -25.09 16.29 -12.16
C ASN A 207 -24.76 17.48 -13.05
N LYS A 208 -25.70 18.44 -13.25
CA LYS A 208 -25.45 19.65 -14.03
C LYS A 208 -24.37 20.56 -13.41
N ARG A 209 -24.31 20.61 -12.07
CA ARG A 209 -23.24 21.29 -11.34
C ARG A 209 -21.86 20.69 -11.63
N PHE A 210 -21.77 19.36 -11.67
CA PHE A 210 -20.53 18.68 -12.00
C PHE A 210 -20.14 18.83 -13.45
N LEU A 211 -21.08 18.77 -14.40
CA LEU A 211 -20.84 19.07 -15.80
C LEU A 211 -20.31 20.49 -16.01
N HIS A 212 -20.93 21.45 -15.34
CA HIS A 212 -20.48 22.84 -15.35
C HIS A 212 -19.07 22.99 -14.77
N GLY A 213 -18.82 22.34 -13.62
CA GLY A 213 -17.49 22.36 -13.00
C GLY A 213 -16.40 21.69 -13.85
N TYR A 214 -16.74 20.59 -14.52
CA TYR A 214 -15.83 19.93 -15.44
C TYR A 214 -15.49 20.81 -16.65
N ALA A 215 -16.49 21.48 -17.26
CA ALA A 215 -16.29 22.42 -18.36
C ALA A 215 -15.41 23.62 -17.93
N ALA A 216 -15.70 24.21 -16.77
CA ALA A 216 -14.91 25.29 -16.20
C ALA A 216 -13.45 24.88 -15.91
N ALA A 217 -13.27 23.69 -15.35
CA ALA A 217 -11.94 23.15 -15.07
C ALA A 217 -11.16 22.83 -16.36
N THR A 218 -11.85 22.42 -17.43
CA THR A 218 -11.25 22.20 -18.75
C THR A 218 -10.79 23.52 -19.36
N SER A 219 -11.63 24.58 -19.34
CA SER A 219 -11.25 25.90 -19.84
C SER A 219 -10.11 26.53 -19.05
N TYR A 220 -10.08 26.30 -17.74
CA TYR A 220 -8.96 26.72 -16.90
C TYR A 220 -7.65 26.02 -17.28
N MET A 221 -7.69 24.72 -17.48
CA MET A 221 -6.54 23.93 -17.91
C MET A 221 -6.05 24.39 -19.30
N ASP A 222 -6.96 24.62 -20.24
CA ASP A 222 -6.66 25.13 -21.59
C ASP A 222 -5.95 26.50 -21.53
N ALA A 223 -6.43 27.40 -20.65
CA ALA A 223 -5.77 28.67 -20.42
C ALA A 223 -4.36 28.53 -19.83
N CYS A 224 -4.16 27.58 -18.93
CA CYS A 224 -2.82 27.25 -18.39
C CYS A 224 -1.87 26.76 -19.51
N ILE A 225 -2.36 25.93 -20.42
CA ILE A 225 -1.61 25.45 -21.58
C ILE A 225 -1.30 26.65 -22.50
N GLY A 226 -2.27 27.51 -22.77
CA GLY A 226 -2.09 28.72 -23.58
C GLY A 226 -0.94 29.59 -23.07
N ARG A 227 -0.88 29.84 -21.76
CA ARG A 227 0.20 30.60 -21.12
C ARG A 227 1.57 29.93 -21.32
N ILE A 228 1.65 28.60 -21.23
CA ILE A 228 2.90 27.89 -21.50
C ILE A 228 3.33 27.99 -22.94
N LEU A 229 2.39 27.87 -23.89
CA LEU A 229 2.67 28.03 -25.33
C LEU A 229 3.08 29.46 -25.71
N GLU A 230 2.51 30.47 -25.07
CA GLU A 230 2.93 31.86 -25.21
C GLU A 230 4.35 32.11 -24.72
N ALA A 231 4.74 31.47 -23.59
CA ALA A 231 6.11 31.53 -23.10
C ALA A 231 7.09 30.84 -24.05
N LEU A 232 6.72 29.68 -24.60
CA LEU A 232 7.51 28.97 -25.61
C LEU A 232 7.77 29.89 -26.82
N LYS A 233 6.73 30.57 -27.30
CA LYS A 233 6.80 31.51 -28.44
C LYS A 233 7.61 32.76 -28.10
N ARG A 234 7.39 33.35 -26.92
CA ARG A 234 8.09 34.57 -26.46
C ARG A 234 9.60 34.38 -26.40
N ASN A 235 10.05 33.16 -26.12
CA ASN A 235 11.45 32.77 -26.01
C ASN A 235 12.02 32.26 -27.34
N ASP A 236 11.31 32.35 -28.46
CA ASP A 236 11.68 31.85 -29.79
C ASP A 236 11.95 30.30 -29.81
N LEU A 237 11.50 29.56 -28.80
CA LEU A 237 11.66 28.11 -28.71
C LEU A 237 10.63 27.37 -29.58
N ASP A 238 9.50 27.97 -29.90
CA ASP A 238 8.41 27.36 -30.65
C ASP A 238 8.78 26.94 -32.08
N LYS A 239 9.81 27.56 -32.66
CA LYS A 239 10.32 27.26 -34.02
C LYS A 239 11.06 25.93 -34.11
N ASN A 240 11.54 25.44 -33.00
CA ASN A 240 12.33 24.20 -32.92
C ASN A 240 11.89 23.25 -31.77
N THR A 241 10.63 23.36 -31.38
CA THR A 241 10.09 22.49 -30.33
C THR A 241 8.87 21.74 -30.83
N ILE A 242 8.90 20.42 -30.71
CA ILE A 242 7.73 19.56 -30.91
C ILE A 242 6.87 19.64 -29.65
N VAL A 243 5.60 19.96 -29.83
CA VAL A 243 4.63 20.05 -28.72
C VAL A 243 3.64 18.91 -28.83
N VAL A 244 3.46 18.18 -27.74
CA VAL A 244 2.50 17.09 -27.64
C VAL A 244 1.56 17.33 -26.46
N LEU A 245 0.26 17.29 -26.73
CA LEU A 245 -0.80 17.30 -25.72
C LEU A 245 -1.61 16.03 -25.81
N TRP A 246 -1.80 15.33 -24.69
CA TRP A 246 -2.71 14.18 -24.63
C TRP A 246 -3.37 14.06 -23.25
N GLY A 247 -4.54 13.39 -23.21
CA GLY A 247 -5.13 12.91 -21.96
C GLY A 247 -4.60 11.53 -21.60
N ASP A 248 -4.42 11.25 -20.32
CA ASP A 248 -3.98 9.93 -19.83
C ASP A 248 -5.12 8.89 -19.89
N HIS A 249 -6.36 9.32 -19.71
CA HIS A 249 -7.61 8.56 -19.87
C HIS A 249 -8.77 9.52 -20.16
N GLY A 250 -9.89 8.98 -20.60
CA GLY A 250 -11.12 9.72 -20.70
C GLY A 250 -11.85 9.88 -19.35
N TRP A 251 -13.10 10.35 -19.40
CA TRP A 251 -13.89 10.60 -18.18
C TRP A 251 -15.38 10.49 -18.47
N LYS A 252 -16.11 9.72 -17.65
CA LYS A 252 -17.57 9.67 -17.70
C LYS A 252 -18.16 10.90 -17.05
N LEU A 253 -19.16 11.47 -17.71
CA LEU A 253 -19.87 12.68 -17.26
C LEU A 253 -21.36 12.38 -17.03
N GLY A 254 -21.66 11.23 -16.40
CA GLY A 254 -22.98 10.69 -16.23
C GLY A 254 -23.32 9.54 -17.19
N ASP A 255 -22.40 9.23 -18.13
CA ASP A 255 -22.54 8.10 -19.04
C ASP A 255 -22.71 6.79 -18.28
N HIS A 256 -23.65 5.94 -18.72
CA HIS A 256 -23.98 4.67 -18.05
C HIS A 256 -24.35 4.84 -16.58
N SER A 257 -24.96 5.98 -16.20
CA SER A 257 -25.24 6.36 -14.82
C SER A 257 -24.00 6.30 -13.92
N SER A 258 -22.83 6.61 -14.46
CA SER A 258 -21.54 6.55 -13.80
C SER A 258 -20.76 7.86 -13.97
N TRP A 259 -19.78 8.06 -13.14
CA TRP A 259 -18.81 9.15 -13.17
C TRP A 259 -17.39 8.59 -13.12
N CYS A 260 -16.41 9.45 -13.36
CA CYS A 260 -15.00 9.06 -13.38
C CYS A 260 -14.63 8.16 -14.57
N LYS A 261 -13.77 7.15 -14.35
CA LYS A 261 -13.18 6.31 -15.37
C LYS A 261 -13.21 4.84 -14.91
N HIS A 262 -12.28 4.04 -15.37
CA HIS A 262 -12.06 2.65 -14.92
C HIS A 262 -12.92 1.61 -15.64
N THR A 263 -13.09 1.75 -16.95
CA THR A 263 -13.75 0.76 -17.82
C THR A 263 -13.10 0.69 -19.20
N ASN A 264 -13.59 -0.23 -20.01
CA ASN A 264 -13.17 -0.35 -21.41
C ASN A 264 -14.08 0.43 -22.39
N PHE A 265 -15.01 1.27 -21.92
CA PHE A 265 -15.87 2.07 -22.80
C PHE A 265 -15.08 3.15 -23.55
N GLU A 266 -15.62 3.57 -24.71
CA GLU A 266 -15.05 4.63 -25.56
C GLU A 266 -14.79 5.92 -24.79
N CYS A 267 -15.71 6.32 -23.89
CA CYS A 267 -15.57 7.52 -23.06
C CYS A 267 -14.38 7.49 -22.08
N ASP A 268 -13.87 6.30 -21.72
CA ASP A 268 -12.69 6.14 -20.88
C ASP A 268 -11.40 5.96 -21.68
N THR A 269 -11.48 5.33 -22.86
CA THR A 269 -10.31 4.89 -23.63
C THR A 269 -9.92 5.83 -24.76
N ARG A 270 -10.87 6.61 -25.29
CA ARG A 270 -10.62 7.62 -26.34
C ARG A 270 -10.25 8.96 -25.69
N VAL A 271 -9.03 9.41 -25.94
CA VAL A 271 -8.47 10.64 -25.35
C VAL A 271 -8.11 11.66 -26.43
N PRO A 272 -8.06 12.96 -26.11
CA PRO A 272 -7.48 13.96 -27.00
C PRO A 272 -5.99 13.66 -27.18
N LEU A 273 -5.52 13.84 -28.43
CA LEU A 273 -4.10 13.79 -28.78
C LEU A 273 -3.84 14.81 -29.87
N VAL A 274 -2.97 15.77 -29.60
CA VAL A 274 -2.55 16.82 -30.51
C VAL A 274 -1.03 16.87 -30.56
N ILE A 275 -0.48 16.87 -31.78
CA ILE A 275 0.96 17.04 -32.00
C ILE A 275 1.19 18.22 -32.93
N ARG A 276 2.07 19.12 -32.52
CA ARG A 276 2.62 20.17 -33.37
C ARG A 276 4.11 19.87 -33.57
N ASP A 277 4.48 19.65 -34.83
CA ASP A 277 5.87 19.67 -35.29
C ASP A 277 6.06 20.93 -36.12
N PRO A 278 6.97 21.86 -35.78
CA PRO A 278 7.13 23.10 -36.52
C PRO A 278 7.62 22.90 -37.95
N ARG A 279 8.10 21.73 -38.30
CA ARG A 279 8.56 21.39 -39.67
C ARG A 279 7.42 20.92 -40.58
N VAL A 280 6.22 20.70 -40.04
CA VAL A 280 5.06 20.18 -40.78
C VAL A 280 3.93 21.18 -40.75
N GLU A 281 3.24 21.35 -41.89
CA GLU A 281 2.03 22.17 -41.99
C GLU A 281 0.95 21.69 -41.00
N GLY A 282 0.48 22.58 -40.14
CA GLY A 282 -0.52 22.30 -39.11
C GLY A 282 -1.96 22.27 -39.63
N GLY A 283 -2.93 22.12 -38.72
CA GLY A 283 -4.37 22.15 -38.97
C GLY A 283 -4.96 20.83 -39.51
N LYS A 284 -4.15 19.80 -39.69
CA LYS A 284 -4.60 18.49 -40.20
C LYS A 284 -5.27 17.67 -39.08
N ARG A 285 -6.17 16.77 -39.47
CA ARG A 285 -6.85 15.79 -38.58
C ARG A 285 -6.85 14.43 -39.22
N THR A 286 -6.76 13.38 -38.38
CA THR A 286 -6.87 12.00 -38.81
C THR A 286 -7.91 11.24 -38.01
N LYS A 287 -8.59 10.27 -38.65
CA LYS A 287 -9.44 9.27 -37.99
C LYS A 287 -8.71 7.93 -37.79
N ARG A 288 -7.42 7.88 -38.09
CA ARG A 288 -6.63 6.65 -37.94
C ARG A 288 -6.49 6.31 -36.45
N LEU A 289 -6.55 5.04 -36.15
CA LEU A 289 -6.40 4.56 -34.79
C LEU A 289 -4.92 4.60 -34.40
N VAL A 290 -4.65 5.13 -33.22
CA VAL A 290 -3.34 5.17 -32.55
C VAL A 290 -3.51 4.77 -31.11
N GLU A 291 -2.44 4.38 -30.45
CA GLU A 291 -2.42 4.02 -29.04
C GLU A 291 -1.41 4.90 -28.27
N LEU A 292 -1.62 5.15 -26.97
CA LEU A 292 -0.71 6.00 -26.20
C LEU A 292 0.71 5.43 -26.13
N ILE A 293 0.90 4.11 -26.24
CA ILE A 293 2.25 3.51 -26.32
C ILE A 293 2.99 3.88 -27.62
N ASP A 294 2.27 4.34 -28.66
CA ASP A 294 2.85 4.79 -29.92
C ASP A 294 3.55 6.13 -29.80
N LEU A 295 3.27 6.92 -28.74
CA LEU A 295 3.91 8.21 -28.48
C LEU A 295 5.42 8.09 -28.33
N TYR A 296 5.89 7.10 -27.59
CA TYR A 296 7.33 6.92 -27.34
C TYR A 296 8.11 6.74 -28.67
N PRO A 297 7.83 5.72 -29.51
CA PRO A 297 8.52 5.58 -30.78
C PRO A 297 8.29 6.76 -31.73
N THR A 298 7.13 7.42 -31.67
CA THR A 298 6.86 8.60 -32.50
C THR A 298 7.75 9.77 -32.10
N LEU A 299 7.89 10.04 -30.80
CA LEU A 299 8.76 11.12 -30.30
C LEU A 299 10.23 10.83 -30.55
N CYS A 300 10.66 9.56 -30.47
CA CYS A 300 12.03 9.19 -30.88
C CYS A 300 12.26 9.53 -32.36
N GLU A 301 11.38 9.09 -33.25
CA GLU A 301 11.51 9.34 -34.69
C GLU A 301 11.49 10.85 -35.04
N LEU A 302 10.58 11.59 -34.43
CA LEU A 302 10.47 13.05 -34.61
C LEU A 302 11.72 13.77 -34.12
N SER A 303 12.40 13.26 -33.08
CA SER A 303 13.61 13.83 -32.50
C SER A 303 14.90 13.27 -33.10
N GLY A 304 14.82 12.40 -34.11
CA GLY A 304 15.97 11.76 -34.74
C GLY A 304 16.69 10.74 -33.85
N LEU A 305 15.99 10.20 -32.85
CA LEU A 305 16.55 9.22 -31.92
C LEU A 305 16.15 7.79 -32.30
N PRO A 306 17.01 6.78 -32.05
CA PRO A 306 16.63 5.39 -32.25
C PRO A 306 15.52 5.01 -31.24
N THR A 307 14.51 4.28 -31.69
CA THR A 307 13.50 3.72 -30.80
C THR A 307 14.09 2.55 -30.01
N PRO A 308 13.99 2.52 -28.68
CA PRO A 308 14.43 1.40 -27.87
C PRO A 308 13.71 0.09 -28.27
N ALA A 309 14.44 -1.01 -28.35
CA ALA A 309 13.94 -2.31 -28.84
C ALA A 309 12.78 -2.88 -28.01
N HIS A 310 12.64 -2.50 -26.73
CA HIS A 310 11.55 -2.95 -25.88
C HIS A 310 10.20 -2.31 -26.21
N CYS A 311 10.18 -1.16 -26.92
CA CYS A 311 8.93 -0.45 -27.22
C CYS A 311 7.99 -1.31 -28.06
N GLN A 312 6.75 -1.51 -27.58
CA GLN A 312 5.69 -2.25 -28.30
C GLN A 312 4.83 -1.33 -29.19
N GLY A 313 4.98 -0.02 -29.02
CA GLY A 313 4.30 0.98 -29.85
C GLY A 313 4.84 1.05 -31.27
N ARG A 314 4.08 1.70 -32.16
CA ARG A 314 4.43 1.94 -33.56
C ARG A 314 4.39 3.42 -33.84
N SER A 315 5.47 3.98 -34.41
CA SER A 315 5.47 5.40 -34.74
C SER A 315 4.38 5.75 -35.77
N PHE A 316 3.67 6.81 -35.47
CA PHE A 316 2.69 7.41 -36.37
C PHE A 316 3.15 8.77 -36.94
N ARG A 317 4.46 9.05 -36.95
CA ARG A 317 5.02 10.30 -37.49
C ARG A 317 4.47 10.60 -38.90
N HIS A 318 4.36 9.58 -39.77
CA HIS A 318 3.86 9.74 -41.15
C HIS A 318 2.43 10.31 -41.25
N LEU A 319 1.61 10.13 -40.19
CA LEU A 319 0.25 10.69 -40.16
C LEU A 319 0.23 12.22 -39.99
N LEU A 320 1.31 12.83 -39.54
CA LEU A 320 1.41 14.29 -39.44
C LEU A 320 1.44 14.89 -40.85
N GLU A 321 2.13 14.25 -41.78
CA GLU A 321 2.24 14.67 -43.18
C GLU A 321 1.08 14.18 -44.02
N ALA A 322 0.70 12.92 -43.89
CA ALA A 322 -0.34 12.21 -44.63
C ALA A 322 -1.42 11.61 -43.68
N PRO A 323 -2.39 12.38 -43.23
CA PRO A 323 -3.37 11.97 -42.21
C PRO A 323 -4.20 10.74 -42.59
N GLU A 324 -4.37 10.48 -43.90
CA GLU A 324 -5.13 9.35 -44.39
C GLU A 324 -4.27 8.12 -44.73
N ALA A 325 -2.97 8.17 -44.53
CA ALA A 325 -2.09 7.04 -44.74
C ALA A 325 -2.48 5.86 -43.84
N GLY A 326 -2.13 4.67 -44.23
CA GLY A 326 -2.39 3.47 -43.44
C GLY A 326 -1.57 3.46 -42.15
N HIS A 327 -2.17 3.05 -41.04
CA HIS A 327 -1.46 2.86 -39.76
C HIS A 327 -1.96 1.61 -39.07
N ARG A 328 -2.65 1.71 -37.93
CA ARG A 328 -3.24 0.59 -37.20
C ARG A 328 -4.64 0.27 -37.74
N LEU A 329 -4.96 -1.03 -37.81
CA LEU A 329 -6.32 -1.47 -38.15
C LEU A 329 -7.23 -1.57 -36.92
N ASP A 330 -6.62 -1.53 -35.72
CA ASP A 330 -7.30 -1.60 -34.44
C ASP A 330 -6.48 -0.88 -33.34
N ALA A 331 -7.14 -0.55 -32.23
CA ALA A 331 -6.52 -0.05 -31.01
C ALA A 331 -6.95 -0.93 -29.84
N TYR A 332 -5.96 -1.40 -29.07
CA TYR A 332 -6.16 -2.30 -27.95
C TYR A 332 -6.09 -1.56 -26.62
N SER A 333 -6.94 -1.96 -25.69
CA SER A 333 -6.92 -1.52 -24.30
C SER A 333 -7.25 -2.66 -23.34
N SER A 334 -6.74 -2.61 -22.12
CA SER A 334 -7.11 -3.55 -21.07
C SER A 334 -7.40 -2.83 -19.77
N TYR A 335 -8.38 -3.33 -19.01
CA TYR A 335 -8.71 -2.80 -17.70
C TYR A 335 -9.12 -3.90 -16.71
N PRO A 336 -8.55 -3.94 -15.48
CA PRO A 336 -8.90 -4.93 -14.47
C PRO A 336 -10.28 -4.63 -13.86
N THR A 337 -11.06 -5.69 -13.65
CA THR A 337 -12.34 -5.65 -12.93
C THR A 337 -12.31 -6.64 -11.76
N PRO A 338 -13.24 -6.57 -10.80
CA PRO A 338 -13.28 -7.54 -9.70
C PRO A 338 -13.42 -9.01 -10.13
N LYS A 339 -13.90 -9.25 -11.35
CA LYS A 339 -14.12 -10.61 -11.89
C LYS A 339 -13.02 -11.08 -12.83
N GLY A 340 -12.17 -10.18 -13.31
CA GLY A 340 -11.10 -10.51 -14.24
C GLY A 340 -10.65 -9.30 -15.07
N LEU A 341 -9.78 -9.54 -16.04
CA LEU A 341 -9.24 -8.50 -16.91
C LEU A 341 -10.12 -8.34 -18.15
N GLY A 342 -10.60 -7.12 -18.40
CA GLY A 342 -11.29 -6.76 -19.63
C GLY A 342 -10.27 -6.41 -20.72
N HIS A 343 -10.29 -7.15 -21.82
CA HIS A 343 -9.51 -6.89 -23.02
C HIS A 343 -10.42 -6.34 -24.09
N SER A 344 -10.10 -5.21 -24.68
CA SER A 344 -10.94 -4.52 -25.65
C SER A 344 -10.14 -4.09 -26.87
N ILE A 345 -10.77 -4.20 -28.05
CA ILE A 345 -10.27 -3.59 -29.28
C ILE A 345 -11.31 -2.69 -29.93
N ARG A 346 -10.84 -1.54 -30.41
CA ARG A 346 -11.55 -0.64 -31.30
C ARG A 346 -11.07 -0.90 -32.71
N PHE A 347 -11.98 -1.31 -33.65
CA PHE A 347 -11.61 -1.59 -35.02
C PHE A 347 -12.75 -1.20 -35.96
N LYS A 348 -12.47 -0.71 -37.15
CA LYS A 348 -13.49 -0.14 -38.04
C LYS A 348 -14.44 0.81 -37.25
N THR A 349 -15.73 0.47 -37.25
CA THR A 349 -16.77 1.18 -36.46
C THR A 349 -17.14 0.41 -35.20
N TYR A 350 -16.48 -0.68 -34.86
CA TYR A 350 -16.84 -1.55 -33.77
C TYR A 350 -15.90 -1.45 -32.58
N ARG A 351 -16.46 -1.76 -31.40
CA ARG A 351 -15.70 -2.15 -30.20
C ARG A 351 -16.07 -3.57 -29.82
N TYR A 352 -15.06 -4.41 -29.63
CA TYR A 352 -15.23 -5.76 -29.09
C TYR A 352 -14.45 -5.91 -27.82
N THR A 353 -15.10 -6.41 -26.75
CA THR A 353 -14.50 -6.59 -25.43
C THR A 353 -14.76 -7.99 -24.91
N GLU A 354 -13.73 -8.66 -24.39
CA GLU A 354 -13.80 -9.91 -23.63
C GLU A 354 -13.31 -9.68 -22.20
N TRP A 355 -13.96 -10.28 -21.22
CA TRP A 355 -13.44 -10.36 -19.85
C TRP A 355 -12.95 -11.77 -19.60
N LEU A 356 -11.68 -11.88 -19.19
CA LEU A 356 -11.03 -13.13 -18.85
C LEU A 356 -10.83 -13.21 -17.34
N ASN A 357 -11.20 -14.33 -16.72
CA ASN A 357 -10.93 -14.56 -15.30
C ASN A 357 -9.43 -14.87 -15.07
N ARG A 358 -9.04 -15.05 -13.80
CA ARG A 358 -7.64 -15.37 -13.43
C ARG A 358 -7.11 -16.68 -14.04
N LYS A 359 -7.98 -17.54 -14.59
CA LYS A 359 -7.60 -18.76 -15.31
C LYS A 359 -7.55 -18.55 -16.82
N ASN A 360 -7.59 -17.30 -17.30
CA ASN A 360 -7.69 -16.92 -18.71
C ASN A 360 -8.91 -17.52 -19.45
N GLN A 361 -9.99 -17.80 -18.71
CA GLN A 361 -11.24 -18.25 -19.30
C GLN A 361 -12.17 -17.06 -19.53
N MET A 362 -12.76 -16.97 -20.70
CA MET A 362 -13.73 -15.93 -21.04
C MET A 362 -14.99 -16.10 -20.16
N ILE A 363 -15.34 -15.04 -19.44
CA ILE A 363 -16.52 -15.00 -18.56
C ILE A 363 -17.65 -14.13 -19.13
N ALA A 364 -17.34 -13.22 -20.03
CA ALA A 364 -18.30 -12.42 -20.78
C ALA A 364 -17.65 -11.82 -22.03
N ASN A 365 -18.48 -11.46 -23.01
CA ASN A 365 -18.06 -10.66 -24.17
C ASN A 365 -19.19 -9.77 -24.67
N VAL A 366 -18.80 -8.67 -25.31
CA VAL A 366 -19.71 -7.71 -25.93
C VAL A 366 -19.18 -7.23 -27.29
N LEU A 367 -20.09 -6.91 -28.20
CA LEU A 367 -19.79 -6.21 -29.43
C LEU A 367 -20.72 -5.01 -29.54
N THR A 368 -20.16 -3.83 -29.83
CA THR A 368 -20.92 -2.61 -30.10
C THR A 368 -20.58 -2.05 -31.46
N ASP A 369 -21.57 -1.61 -32.20
CA ASP A 369 -21.38 -0.84 -33.45
C ASP A 369 -21.46 0.64 -33.13
N LEU A 370 -20.32 1.31 -33.04
CA LEU A 370 -20.21 2.72 -32.72
C LEU A 370 -20.65 3.67 -33.82
N SER A 371 -20.97 3.16 -35.04
CA SER A 371 -21.51 3.97 -36.10
C SER A 371 -22.98 4.32 -35.90
N ILE A 372 -23.71 3.41 -35.26
CA ILE A 372 -25.13 3.58 -34.93
C ILE A 372 -25.36 3.76 -33.42
N ASP A 373 -24.44 3.32 -32.61
CA ASP A 373 -24.51 3.39 -31.14
C ASP A 373 -23.19 3.93 -30.54
N PRO A 374 -22.88 5.23 -30.73
CA PRO A 374 -21.67 5.81 -30.20
C PRO A 374 -21.69 5.90 -28.65
N GLY A 375 -22.86 5.73 -28.02
CA GLY A 375 -23.03 5.72 -26.57
C GLY A 375 -22.91 4.33 -25.93
N GLU A 376 -22.62 3.29 -26.73
CA GLU A 376 -22.41 1.92 -26.29
C GLU A 376 -23.55 1.37 -25.42
N GLN A 377 -24.80 1.57 -25.86
CA GLN A 377 -26.02 1.19 -25.17
C GLN A 377 -26.52 -0.23 -25.55
N SER A 378 -25.92 -0.86 -26.57
CA SER A 378 -26.42 -2.11 -27.13
C SER A 378 -25.28 -3.10 -27.33
N ASN A 379 -25.52 -4.34 -26.90
CA ASN A 379 -24.63 -5.45 -27.24
C ASN A 379 -25.21 -6.22 -28.44
N VAL A 380 -24.61 -6.03 -29.61
CA VAL A 380 -25.08 -6.61 -30.88
C VAL A 380 -24.44 -7.98 -31.21
N LYS A 381 -23.73 -8.61 -30.28
CA LYS A 381 -23.00 -9.87 -30.50
C LYS A 381 -23.85 -11.04 -30.95
N ASN A 382 -25.15 -11.02 -30.67
CA ASN A 382 -26.10 -12.07 -31.03
C ASN A 382 -26.92 -11.72 -32.29
N ASP A 383 -26.74 -10.54 -32.85
CA ASP A 383 -27.41 -10.15 -34.07
C ASP A 383 -26.67 -10.71 -35.28
N PRO A 384 -27.35 -11.54 -36.15
CA PRO A 384 -26.73 -12.13 -37.32
C PRO A 384 -26.13 -11.10 -38.29
N LEU A 385 -26.63 -9.86 -38.33
CA LEU A 385 -26.09 -8.81 -39.18
C LEU A 385 -24.67 -8.40 -38.78
N HIS A 386 -24.27 -8.65 -37.53
CA HIS A 386 -22.96 -8.33 -37.00
C HIS A 386 -22.03 -9.53 -36.76
N ALA A 387 -22.43 -10.74 -37.29
CA ALA A 387 -21.68 -11.99 -37.07
C ALA A 387 -20.23 -11.89 -37.60
N GLU A 388 -20.06 -11.35 -38.81
CA GLU A 388 -18.72 -11.15 -39.40
C GLU A 388 -17.84 -10.19 -38.57
N ALA A 389 -18.43 -9.12 -38.05
CA ALA A 389 -17.73 -8.19 -37.19
C ALA A 389 -17.36 -8.83 -35.85
N LEU A 390 -18.22 -9.66 -35.28
CA LEU A 390 -17.95 -10.42 -34.07
C LEU A 390 -16.75 -11.35 -34.25
N ASP A 391 -16.71 -12.12 -35.34
CA ASP A 391 -15.63 -13.06 -35.59
C ASP A 391 -14.30 -12.34 -35.89
N LEU A 392 -14.36 -11.26 -36.64
CA LEU A 392 -13.20 -10.40 -36.89
C LEU A 392 -12.68 -9.80 -35.57
N GLY A 393 -13.59 -9.34 -34.71
CA GLY A 393 -13.26 -8.82 -33.39
C GLY A 393 -12.53 -9.83 -32.51
N LYS A 394 -13.06 -11.06 -32.43
CA LYS A 394 -12.43 -12.19 -31.72
C LYS A 394 -11.03 -12.49 -32.25
N GLN A 395 -10.89 -12.61 -33.57
CA GLN A 395 -9.59 -12.91 -34.19
C GLN A 395 -8.55 -11.82 -33.88
N ARG A 396 -8.91 -10.56 -34.09
CA ARG A 396 -8.02 -9.43 -33.83
C ARG A 396 -7.64 -9.33 -32.36
N LEU A 397 -8.61 -9.48 -31.46
CA LEU A 397 -8.36 -9.40 -30.04
C LEU A 397 -7.36 -10.47 -29.57
N ARG A 398 -7.49 -11.71 -30.05
CA ARG A 398 -6.53 -12.79 -29.76
C ARG A 398 -5.11 -12.45 -30.22
N VAL A 399 -4.97 -11.88 -31.44
CA VAL A 399 -3.67 -11.41 -31.93
C VAL A 399 -3.10 -10.31 -31.00
N ARG A 400 -3.92 -9.35 -30.64
CA ARG A 400 -3.49 -8.21 -29.79
C ARG A 400 -3.12 -8.63 -28.38
N ILE A 401 -3.88 -9.54 -27.75
CA ILE A 401 -3.53 -10.11 -26.43
C ILE A 401 -2.16 -10.81 -26.51
N LYS A 402 -1.91 -11.59 -27.57
CA LYS A 402 -0.62 -12.25 -27.77
C LYS A 402 0.51 -11.24 -28.00
N GLU A 403 0.31 -10.23 -28.82
CA GLU A 403 1.28 -9.15 -29.07
C GLU A 403 1.56 -8.37 -27.79
N ALA A 404 0.54 -8.02 -27.01
CA ALA A 404 0.67 -7.30 -25.75
C ALA A 404 1.41 -8.11 -24.68
N GLY A 405 1.37 -9.45 -24.74
CA GLY A 405 2.14 -10.34 -23.87
C GLY A 405 3.53 -10.71 -24.40
N ASN A 406 3.86 -10.34 -25.65
CA ASN A 406 5.15 -10.64 -26.29
C ASN A 406 5.93 -9.36 -26.51
N SER A 407 7.08 -9.22 -25.88
CA SER A 407 8.05 -8.15 -26.15
C SER A 407 9.46 -8.75 -26.14
N SER A 408 10.40 -8.08 -26.84
CA SER A 408 11.83 -8.26 -26.61
C SER A 408 12.25 -7.76 -25.22
N TYR A 409 11.35 -7.06 -24.52
CA TYR A 409 11.51 -6.81 -23.10
C TYR A 409 11.35 -8.14 -22.38
N GLN A 410 12.46 -8.73 -22.06
CA GLN A 410 12.52 -9.81 -21.12
C GLN A 410 12.78 -9.15 -19.76
N ALA A 411 11.81 -9.20 -18.87
CA ALA A 411 12.13 -9.25 -17.47
C ALA A 411 13.23 -10.31 -17.38
N SER A 412 14.43 -9.91 -17.00
CA SER A 412 15.66 -10.70 -17.14
C SER A 412 15.42 -12.18 -16.92
N LYS A 413 15.64 -13.00 -17.98
CA LYS A 413 15.66 -14.45 -17.80
C LYS A 413 16.85 -14.82 -16.94
N PRO A 414 16.77 -15.88 -16.11
CA PRO A 414 17.83 -16.29 -15.19
C PRO A 414 19.16 -16.69 -15.82
N SER A 415 19.34 -16.62 -17.12
CA SER A 415 20.53 -17.14 -17.82
C SER A 415 21.67 -16.15 -18.04
N GLU A 416 21.50 -14.87 -17.73
CA GLU A 416 22.59 -13.90 -17.69
C GLU A 416 22.52 -13.14 -16.37
N LEU A 417 22.91 -13.82 -15.31
CA LEU A 417 23.26 -13.19 -14.06
C LEU A 417 24.44 -12.26 -14.37
N GLY A 418 24.24 -10.94 -14.22
CA GLY A 418 25.34 -9.98 -14.21
C GLY A 418 26.41 -10.38 -13.20
N PRO A 419 27.55 -9.68 -13.16
CA PRO A 419 28.54 -9.96 -12.14
C PRO A 419 27.87 -9.98 -10.76
N PRO A 420 28.24 -10.93 -9.88
CA PRO A 420 27.60 -11.09 -8.59
C PRO A 420 27.62 -9.78 -7.81
N LEU A 421 26.47 -9.41 -7.25
CA LEU A 421 26.37 -8.27 -6.35
C LEU A 421 27.32 -8.51 -5.17
N GLN A 422 28.26 -7.60 -4.97
CA GLN A 422 29.22 -7.70 -3.87
C GLN A 422 28.59 -7.10 -2.61
N ILE A 423 28.48 -7.88 -1.55
CA ILE A 423 27.95 -7.42 -0.27
C ILE A 423 29.07 -7.51 0.76
N GLU A 424 29.47 -6.34 1.27
CA GLU A 424 30.46 -6.23 2.33
C GLU A 424 29.79 -6.37 3.69
N VAL A 425 30.25 -7.31 4.50
CA VAL A 425 29.83 -7.49 5.88
C VAL A 425 30.88 -6.84 6.78
N ASN A 426 30.54 -5.69 7.34
CA ASN A 426 31.48 -4.92 8.16
C ASN A 426 31.24 -5.16 9.64
N LEU A 427 32.16 -5.86 10.30
CA LEU A 427 32.11 -6.17 11.74
C LEU A 427 32.31 -4.94 12.64
N ASP A 428 32.92 -3.88 12.14
CA ASP A 428 33.18 -2.66 12.91
C ASP A 428 31.92 -1.83 13.16
N ARG A 429 30.77 -2.23 12.61
CA ARG A 429 29.49 -1.53 12.78
C ARG A 429 28.43 -2.40 13.45
N PRO A 430 28.68 -2.85 14.70
CA PRO A 430 27.70 -3.63 15.44
C PRO A 430 26.47 -2.78 15.77
N ARG A 431 25.30 -3.40 15.74
CA ARG A 431 24.01 -2.81 16.07
C ARG A 431 23.43 -3.46 17.33
N GLN A 432 22.14 -3.50 17.47
CA GLN A 432 21.46 -4.03 18.64
C GLN A 432 21.70 -5.54 18.85
N LYS A 433 21.67 -5.95 20.10
CA LYS A 433 21.63 -7.36 20.50
C LYS A 433 20.22 -7.91 20.33
N ILE A 434 20.10 -9.13 19.84
CA ILE A 434 18.83 -9.81 19.63
C ILE A 434 18.42 -10.54 20.91
N ASP A 435 17.18 -10.30 21.37
CA ASP A 435 16.60 -10.94 22.54
C ASP A 435 15.80 -12.19 22.14
N GLY A 436 15.18 -12.21 20.95
CA GLY A 436 14.49 -13.41 20.49
C GLY A 436 13.51 -13.24 19.37
N PHE A 437 13.00 -14.39 18.94
CA PHE A 437 11.91 -14.56 17.99
C PHE A 437 10.84 -15.46 18.58
N GLY A 438 9.58 -15.12 18.33
CA GLY A 438 8.50 -15.93 18.82
C GLY A 438 7.13 -15.42 18.43
N GLY A 439 6.18 -15.65 19.31
CA GLY A 439 4.80 -15.19 19.09
C GLY A 439 3.90 -15.56 20.24
N SER A 440 2.59 -15.46 20.00
CA SER A 440 1.57 -15.84 20.95
C SER A 440 0.94 -17.19 20.59
N ILE A 441 0.64 -17.98 21.58
CA ILE A 441 -0.34 -19.07 21.43
C ILE A 441 -1.70 -18.42 21.71
N ALA A 442 -2.64 -18.56 20.77
CA ALA A 442 -3.96 -17.97 20.90
C ALA A 442 -4.64 -18.35 22.21
N PHE A 443 -4.98 -17.35 23.01
CA PHE A 443 -5.38 -17.43 24.41
C PHE A 443 -6.77 -18.04 24.66
N TRP A 444 -7.46 -18.51 23.64
CA TRP A 444 -8.87 -18.87 23.74
C TRP A 444 -9.11 -20.40 23.78
N GLY A 445 -8.24 -21.07 24.50
CA GLY A 445 -8.38 -22.51 24.71
C GLY A 445 -7.69 -23.39 23.68
N THR A 446 -6.68 -22.86 23.01
CA THR A 446 -5.85 -23.62 22.07
C THR A 446 -5.01 -24.63 22.83
N ASN A 447 -5.27 -25.92 22.67
CA ASN A 447 -4.49 -27.02 23.23
C ASN A 447 -3.93 -27.89 22.10
N PRO A 448 -2.78 -27.54 21.54
CA PRO A 448 -2.22 -28.22 20.38
C PRO A 448 -1.77 -29.64 20.73
N ASP A 449 -1.80 -30.52 19.74
CA ASP A 449 -1.20 -31.86 19.88
C ASP A 449 0.34 -31.80 19.95
N ASP A 450 0.96 -32.93 20.20
CA ASP A 450 2.41 -32.98 20.41
C ASP A 450 3.21 -32.74 19.12
N GLU A 451 2.65 -33.08 17.95
CA GLU A 451 3.24 -32.75 16.64
C GLU A 451 3.29 -31.23 16.41
N THR A 452 2.19 -30.54 16.66
CA THR A 452 2.11 -29.08 16.56
C THR A 452 3.08 -28.40 17.52
N MET A 453 3.19 -28.92 18.76
CA MET A 453 4.11 -28.37 19.75
C MET A 453 5.58 -28.55 19.32
N SER A 454 5.94 -29.72 18.76
CA SER A 454 7.29 -29.96 18.22
C SER A 454 7.60 -29.00 17.07
N ILE A 455 6.65 -28.75 16.16
CA ILE A 455 6.83 -27.79 15.07
C ILE A 455 7.11 -26.38 15.61
N ALA A 456 6.35 -25.93 16.60
CA ALA A 456 6.47 -24.57 17.12
C ALA A 456 7.74 -24.33 17.96
N PHE A 457 8.15 -25.31 18.76
CA PHE A 457 9.21 -25.12 19.76
C PHE A 457 10.52 -25.82 19.43
N GLU A 458 10.52 -26.89 18.65
CA GLU A 458 11.72 -27.62 18.23
C GLU A 458 12.11 -27.23 16.77
N GLU A 459 11.20 -27.36 15.82
CA GLU A 459 11.51 -27.04 14.40
C GLU A 459 11.69 -25.54 14.17
N LEU A 460 10.80 -24.69 14.70
CA LEU A 460 10.88 -23.21 14.57
C LEU A 460 11.86 -22.63 15.59
N LYS A 461 12.21 -23.36 16.63
CA LYS A 461 13.10 -22.93 17.72
C LYS A 461 12.66 -21.62 18.38
N THR A 462 11.36 -21.42 18.56
CA THR A 462 10.80 -20.26 19.27
C THR A 462 11.55 -20.02 20.58
N SER A 463 12.08 -18.82 20.76
CA SER A 463 12.87 -18.46 21.94
C SER A 463 12.13 -17.56 22.93
N LEU A 464 11.06 -16.90 22.47
CA LEU A 464 10.26 -15.97 23.25
C LEU A 464 8.77 -16.23 23.00
N LEU A 465 8.01 -16.44 24.07
CA LEU A 465 6.58 -16.72 24.00
C LEU A 465 5.80 -15.67 24.77
N ARG A 466 4.86 -15.01 24.10
CA ARG A 466 3.97 -14.04 24.72
C ARG A 466 2.68 -14.73 25.18
N VAL A 467 2.30 -14.48 26.42
CA VAL A 467 1.18 -15.15 27.09
C VAL A 467 0.32 -14.15 27.84
N GLN A 468 -0.99 -14.35 27.86
CA GLN A 468 -1.91 -13.53 28.65
C GLN A 468 -1.76 -13.86 30.14
N GLY A 469 -1.56 -12.82 30.97
CA GLY A 469 -1.31 -12.96 32.39
C GLY A 469 -2.55 -13.08 33.26
N GLU A 470 -3.63 -12.36 32.92
CA GLU A 470 -4.89 -12.40 33.65
C GLU A 470 -5.81 -13.56 33.18
N VAL A 471 -6.80 -13.88 34.01
CA VAL A 471 -7.80 -14.88 33.68
C VAL A 471 -8.85 -14.30 32.75
N SER A 472 -8.95 -14.84 31.53
CA SER A 472 -9.97 -14.39 30.56
C SER A 472 -11.28 -15.18 30.65
N ARG A 473 -11.22 -16.43 31.10
CA ARG A 473 -12.37 -17.32 31.29
C ARG A 473 -12.10 -18.30 32.45
N LYS A 474 -13.15 -18.81 33.06
CA LYS A 474 -13.04 -19.84 34.12
C LYS A 474 -12.29 -21.06 33.53
N GLY A 475 -11.19 -21.45 34.15
CA GLY A 475 -10.34 -22.57 33.70
C GLY A 475 -9.23 -22.25 32.68
N SER A 476 -9.15 -21.01 32.18
CA SER A 476 -8.12 -20.65 31.17
C SER A 476 -6.70 -20.68 31.71
N ILE A 477 -6.53 -20.47 33.01
CA ILE A 477 -5.21 -20.45 33.65
C ILE A 477 -4.57 -21.86 33.72
N ASP A 478 -5.35 -22.89 34.07
CA ASP A 478 -4.86 -24.28 34.13
C ASP A 478 -4.47 -24.75 32.72
N HIS A 479 -5.20 -24.31 31.71
CA HIS A 479 -4.91 -24.59 30.32
C HIS A 479 -3.55 -23.99 29.89
N ASN A 480 -3.31 -22.70 30.18
CA ASN A 480 -2.03 -22.06 29.92
C ASN A 480 -0.88 -22.81 30.57
N LYS A 481 -1.07 -23.28 31.82
CA LYS A 481 -0.09 -24.08 32.56
C LYS A 481 0.34 -25.32 31.78
N GLU A 482 -0.63 -26.13 31.34
CA GLU A 482 -0.33 -27.38 30.61
C GLU A 482 0.48 -27.08 29.33
N VAL A 483 0.00 -26.12 28.50
CA VAL A 483 0.65 -25.81 27.24
C VAL A 483 2.05 -25.26 27.46
N LEU A 484 2.24 -24.36 28.44
CA LEU A 484 3.54 -23.78 28.75
C LEU A 484 4.55 -24.80 29.24
N LEU A 485 4.15 -25.69 30.17
CA LEU A 485 5.03 -26.73 30.67
C LEU A 485 5.44 -27.72 29.57
N ARG A 486 4.54 -27.99 28.61
CA ARG A 486 4.87 -28.81 27.44
C ARG A 486 5.85 -28.09 26.52
N ALA A 487 5.63 -26.80 26.26
CA ALA A 487 6.53 -25.97 25.44
C ALA A 487 7.95 -25.92 26.06
N MET A 488 8.04 -25.69 27.36
CA MET A 488 9.32 -25.63 28.07
C MET A 488 10.02 -27.02 28.18
N LYS A 489 9.27 -28.10 28.19
CA LYS A 489 9.87 -29.46 28.10
C LYS A 489 10.56 -29.66 26.74
N ILE A 490 10.00 -29.12 25.66
CA ILE A 490 10.58 -29.19 24.30
C ILE A 490 11.74 -28.21 24.19
N ASN A 491 11.53 -26.94 24.62
CA ASN A 491 12.57 -25.91 24.63
C ASN A 491 12.81 -25.37 26.07
N PRO A 492 13.75 -25.91 26.83
CA PRO A 492 14.05 -25.46 28.20
C PRO A 492 14.56 -24.02 28.31
N GLN A 493 15.01 -23.41 27.20
CA GLN A 493 15.51 -22.05 27.16
C GLN A 493 14.42 -21.02 26.75
N LEU A 494 13.18 -21.49 26.59
CA LEU A 494 12.06 -20.63 26.24
C LEU A 494 11.84 -19.56 27.32
N GLU A 495 11.90 -18.28 26.92
CA GLU A 495 11.53 -17.15 27.77
C GLU A 495 10.06 -16.81 27.59
N VAL A 496 9.40 -16.39 28.66
CA VAL A 496 7.99 -16.00 28.63
C VAL A 496 7.84 -14.52 28.95
N LEU A 497 7.16 -13.82 28.03
CA LEU A 497 6.60 -12.48 28.22
C LEU A 497 5.15 -12.64 28.69
N LEU A 498 4.90 -12.34 29.96
CA LEU A 498 3.56 -12.35 30.51
C LEU A 498 2.92 -10.98 30.34
N THR A 499 1.95 -10.84 29.45
CA THR A 499 1.28 -9.56 29.13
C THR A 499 -0.11 -9.51 29.74
N PHE A 500 -0.47 -8.39 30.35
CA PHE A 500 -1.79 -8.16 30.94
C PHE A 500 -2.65 -7.32 29.98
N TRP A 501 -3.87 -7.76 29.71
CA TRP A 501 -4.73 -7.18 28.68
C TRP A 501 -5.84 -6.33 29.26
N GLN A 502 -6.61 -6.88 30.20
CA GLN A 502 -7.73 -6.19 30.80
C GLN A 502 -7.67 -6.26 32.33
N PRO A 503 -7.70 -5.09 33.03
CA PRO A 503 -7.71 -5.07 34.48
C PRO A 503 -8.92 -5.81 35.07
N ARG A 504 -8.66 -6.93 35.76
CA ARG A 504 -9.65 -7.73 36.46
C ARG A 504 -8.97 -8.76 37.40
N SER A 505 -9.73 -9.31 38.34
CA SER A 505 -9.27 -10.40 39.20
C SER A 505 -9.82 -11.77 38.75
N ALA A 506 -9.26 -12.82 39.34
CA ALA A 506 -9.75 -14.19 39.12
C ALA A 506 -11.18 -14.43 39.68
N GLU A 507 -11.51 -13.69 40.70
CA GLU A 507 -12.83 -13.76 41.36
C GLU A 507 -13.87 -12.96 40.56
N LEU A 508 -13.47 -11.88 39.88
CA LEU A 508 -14.31 -10.98 39.10
C LEU A 508 -14.04 -11.23 37.61
N LEU A 509 -14.85 -12.07 36.98
CA LEU A 509 -14.71 -12.37 35.55
C LEU A 509 -15.12 -11.19 34.64
N GLU A 510 -15.78 -10.18 35.18
CA GLU A 510 -16.20 -8.97 34.47
C GLU A 510 -15.34 -7.77 34.88
N ALA A 511 -14.83 -7.05 33.90
CA ALA A 511 -13.97 -5.90 34.12
C ALA A 511 -14.76 -4.62 34.53
N GLY A 512 -16.10 -4.67 34.49
CA GLY A 512 -16.94 -3.48 34.66
C GLY A 512 -16.76 -2.71 35.97
N ASP A 513 -16.45 -3.41 37.07
CA ASP A 513 -16.24 -2.76 38.38
C ASP A 513 -14.88 -2.06 38.49
N TRP A 514 -13.91 -2.38 37.63
CA TRP A 514 -12.53 -1.87 37.70
C TRP A 514 -12.27 -0.73 36.75
N MET A 515 -13.13 -0.51 35.76
CA MET A 515 -12.89 0.42 34.66
C MET A 515 -13.96 1.49 34.55
N ASP A 516 -13.55 2.67 34.14
CA ASP A 516 -14.41 3.79 33.76
C ASP A 516 -14.44 3.95 32.23
N GLU A 517 -15.59 4.35 31.72
CA GLU A 517 -15.72 4.79 30.33
C GLU A 517 -15.00 6.12 30.14
N VAL A 518 -14.19 6.23 29.09
CA VAL A 518 -13.49 7.47 28.72
C VAL A 518 -14.46 8.38 27.99
N LYS A 519 -14.93 9.42 28.69
CA LYS A 519 -15.84 10.42 28.14
C LYS A 519 -15.19 11.24 27.03
N GLY A 520 -15.96 11.50 25.95
CA GLY A 520 -15.48 12.33 24.82
C GLY A 520 -14.69 11.57 23.77
N SER A 521 -14.50 10.27 23.91
CA SER A 521 -14.03 9.40 22.85
C SER A 521 -15.13 9.09 21.86
N GLU A 522 -14.82 9.09 20.59
CA GLU A 522 -15.75 8.70 19.51
C GLU A 522 -16.13 7.23 19.58
N TYR A 523 -15.32 6.40 20.24
CA TYR A 523 -15.57 5.00 20.53
C TYR A 523 -15.68 4.78 22.04
N LEU A 524 -16.42 3.77 22.44
CA LEU A 524 -16.44 3.31 23.81
C LEU A 524 -15.05 2.83 24.20
N GLN A 525 -14.31 3.66 24.90
CA GLN A 525 -13.00 3.34 25.48
C GLN A 525 -13.10 3.22 26.98
N TYR A 526 -12.29 2.36 27.55
CA TYR A 526 -12.24 2.13 29.00
C TYR A 526 -10.85 2.38 29.55
N SER A 527 -10.78 2.98 30.71
CA SER A 527 -9.55 3.16 31.49
C SER A 527 -9.71 2.58 32.89
N LEU A 528 -8.61 2.14 33.49
CA LEU A 528 -8.61 1.66 34.89
C LEU A 528 -9.03 2.79 35.84
N LYS A 529 -9.99 2.49 36.76
CA LYS A 529 -10.32 3.43 37.85
C LYS A 529 -9.09 3.70 38.73
N ALA A 530 -8.84 4.95 39.11
CA ALA A 530 -7.73 5.30 39.98
C ALA A 530 -7.76 4.55 41.32
N SER A 531 -8.97 4.31 41.86
CA SER A 531 -9.17 3.54 43.09
C SER A 531 -8.77 2.07 42.96
N MET A 532 -8.66 1.54 41.73
CA MET A 532 -8.36 0.12 41.47
C MET A 532 -6.88 -0.12 41.13
N GLU A 533 -6.06 0.91 41.01
CA GLU A 533 -4.65 0.77 40.64
C GLU A 533 -3.85 -0.11 41.63
N GLU A 534 -4.10 0.03 42.93
CA GLU A 534 -3.46 -0.79 43.96
C GLU A 534 -3.84 -2.27 43.84
N ALA A 535 -5.12 -2.54 43.59
CA ALA A 535 -5.61 -3.90 43.40
C ALA A 535 -5.03 -4.51 42.10
N TRP A 536 -4.98 -3.74 41.02
CA TRP A 536 -4.44 -4.16 39.75
C TRP A 536 -2.92 -4.50 39.85
N ALA A 537 -2.14 -3.63 40.46
CA ALA A 537 -0.72 -3.90 40.73
C ALA A 537 -0.53 -5.18 41.56
N SER A 538 -1.41 -5.42 42.54
CA SER A 538 -1.38 -6.65 43.35
C SER A 538 -1.72 -7.89 42.53
N GLU A 539 -2.71 -7.79 41.61
CA GLU A 539 -3.08 -8.92 40.73
C GLU A 539 -1.97 -9.24 39.72
N ILE A 540 -1.31 -8.24 39.12
CA ILE A 540 -0.15 -8.45 38.25
C ILE A 540 0.94 -9.24 38.98
N VAL A 541 1.30 -8.82 40.18
CA VAL A 541 2.33 -9.49 40.99
C VAL A 541 1.90 -10.92 41.37
N LYS A 542 0.66 -11.09 41.86
CA LYS A 542 0.11 -12.40 42.22
C LYS A 542 0.16 -13.38 41.05
N ARG A 543 -0.21 -12.92 39.85
CA ARG A 543 -0.18 -13.77 38.64
C ARG A 543 1.25 -14.10 38.22
N THR A 544 2.13 -13.13 38.26
CA THR A 544 3.53 -13.36 37.94
C THR A 544 4.14 -14.41 38.86
N CYS A 545 3.93 -14.31 40.19
CA CYS A 545 4.35 -15.31 41.12
C CYS A 545 3.76 -16.71 40.83
N GLN A 546 2.47 -16.77 40.51
CA GLN A 546 1.79 -18.02 40.18
C GLN A 546 2.41 -18.75 38.98
N TYR A 547 2.76 -18.04 37.90
CA TYR A 547 3.42 -18.63 36.74
C TYR A 547 4.85 -19.10 37.11
N LEU A 548 5.58 -18.31 37.87
CA LEU A 548 6.90 -18.72 38.39
C LEU A 548 6.82 -19.96 39.29
N ASP A 549 5.84 -20.01 40.17
CA ASP A 549 5.58 -21.19 41.04
C ASP A 549 5.24 -22.45 40.24
N TRP A 550 4.67 -22.30 39.04
CA TRP A 550 4.47 -23.45 38.12
C TRP A 550 5.77 -23.91 37.45
N GLY A 551 6.86 -23.17 37.62
CA GLY A 551 8.12 -23.44 36.93
C GLY A 551 8.21 -22.84 35.55
N VAL A 552 7.33 -21.85 35.22
CA VAL A 552 7.38 -21.13 33.95
C VAL A 552 8.48 -20.06 34.00
N ASN A 553 9.34 -20.05 33.00
CA ASN A 553 10.44 -19.10 32.91
C ASN A 553 9.94 -17.69 32.48
N VAL A 554 9.21 -17.00 33.38
CA VAL A 554 8.77 -15.63 33.16
C VAL A 554 9.95 -14.68 33.34
N THR A 555 10.47 -14.13 32.26
CA THR A 555 11.61 -13.21 32.28
C THR A 555 11.16 -11.75 32.11
N THR A 556 9.93 -11.55 31.67
CA THR A 556 9.43 -10.22 31.31
C THR A 556 7.92 -10.13 31.56
N ILE A 557 7.46 -8.96 32.04
CA ILE A 557 6.03 -8.66 32.13
C ILE A 557 5.69 -7.45 31.28
N GLY A 558 4.58 -7.52 30.54
CA GLY A 558 3.94 -6.43 29.85
C GLY A 558 2.82 -5.87 30.73
N VAL A 559 2.98 -4.64 31.19
CA VAL A 559 2.08 -4.03 32.19
C VAL A 559 0.65 -3.90 31.67
N GLN A 560 0.51 -3.59 30.40
CA GLN A 560 -0.78 -3.44 29.72
C GLN A 560 -0.61 -3.67 28.21
N ASN A 561 -1.49 -4.48 27.62
CA ASN A 561 -1.62 -4.59 26.18
C ASN A 561 -2.33 -3.38 25.58
N GLU A 562 -1.81 -2.85 24.48
CA GLU A 562 -2.43 -1.81 23.66
C GLU A 562 -2.92 -0.58 24.45
N THR A 563 -2.02 0.04 25.17
CA THR A 563 -2.30 1.16 26.09
C THR A 563 -2.93 2.39 25.44
N ASN A 564 -2.85 2.53 24.11
CA ASN A 564 -3.42 3.63 23.34
C ASN A 564 -4.67 3.23 22.55
N TYR A 565 -5.17 1.98 22.74
CA TYR A 565 -6.34 1.48 22.04
C TYR A 565 -7.25 0.67 22.97
N SER A 566 -8.55 0.98 22.94
CA SER A 566 -9.58 0.16 23.56
C SER A 566 -10.84 0.24 22.73
N LYS A 567 -11.45 -0.91 22.44
CA LYS A 567 -12.72 -1.04 21.73
C LYS A 567 -13.71 -1.81 22.60
N VAL A 568 -15.00 -1.57 22.43
CA VAL A 568 -16.06 -2.38 23.07
C VAL A 568 -15.79 -3.86 22.79
N GLY A 569 -15.71 -4.64 23.86
CA GLY A 569 -15.40 -6.06 23.77
C GLY A 569 -13.92 -6.40 23.54
N SER A 570 -13.05 -5.40 23.34
CA SER A 570 -11.60 -5.64 23.31
C SER A 570 -11.06 -5.91 24.71
N GLN A 571 -10.00 -6.71 24.77
CA GLN A 571 -9.32 -7.04 26.03
C GLN A 571 -8.17 -6.05 26.30
N THR A 572 -8.46 -4.74 26.18
CA THR A 572 -7.47 -3.67 26.35
C THR A 572 -7.97 -2.59 27.30
N CYS A 573 -7.07 -1.70 27.71
CA CYS A 573 -7.35 -0.62 28.62
C CYS A 573 -6.48 0.60 28.26
N VAL A 574 -7.11 1.73 28.00
CA VAL A 574 -6.40 2.97 27.66
C VAL A 574 -5.76 3.60 28.89
N TRP A 575 -4.55 4.07 28.72
CA TRP A 575 -3.81 4.76 29.77
C TRP A 575 -3.37 6.17 29.34
N ASP A 576 -3.47 7.10 30.26
CA ASP A 576 -2.69 8.33 30.19
C ASP A 576 -1.20 8.01 30.42
N PRO A 577 -0.26 8.53 29.61
CA PRO A 577 1.15 8.18 29.70
C PRO A 577 1.82 8.53 31.03
N GLN A 578 1.49 9.66 31.64
CA GLN A 578 2.05 10.06 32.93
C GLN A 578 1.50 9.17 34.04
N ARG A 579 0.21 8.88 33.97
CA ARG A 579 -0.46 7.99 34.91
C ARG A 579 0.10 6.57 34.84
N LEU A 580 0.34 6.04 33.64
CA LEU A 580 0.96 4.72 33.46
C LEU A 580 2.36 4.69 34.07
N SER A 581 3.18 5.73 33.83
CA SER A 581 4.50 5.86 34.43
C SER A 581 4.42 5.88 35.95
N HIS A 582 3.51 6.67 36.54
CA HIS A 582 3.27 6.73 37.95
C HIS A 582 2.80 5.38 38.53
N PHE A 583 1.89 4.70 37.86
CA PHE A 583 1.43 3.36 38.24
C PHE A 583 2.59 2.37 38.33
N ILE A 584 3.45 2.34 37.34
CA ILE A 584 4.64 1.48 37.32
C ILE A 584 5.52 1.78 38.52
N GLU A 585 5.91 3.07 38.70
CA GLU A 585 6.88 3.46 39.69
C GLU A 585 6.36 3.34 41.14
N LYS A 586 5.13 3.80 41.37
CA LYS A 586 4.59 3.97 42.73
C LYS A 586 3.71 2.81 43.21
N LYS A 587 3.14 2.03 42.30
CA LYS A 587 2.21 0.93 42.65
C LYS A 587 2.79 -0.44 42.36
N LEU A 588 3.33 -0.64 41.16
CA LEU A 588 3.78 -1.96 40.69
C LEU A 588 5.17 -2.31 41.28
N ILE A 589 6.18 -1.48 41.07
CA ILE A 589 7.57 -1.73 41.48
C ILE A 589 7.71 -2.02 43.00
N PRO A 590 7.08 -1.27 43.91
CA PRO A 590 7.20 -1.58 45.34
C PRO A 590 6.66 -2.98 45.69
N ARG A 591 5.59 -3.41 44.98
CA ARG A 591 5.00 -4.76 45.19
C ARG A 591 5.87 -5.84 44.61
N MET A 592 6.45 -5.64 43.45
CA MET A 592 7.39 -6.58 42.83
C MET A 592 8.59 -6.79 43.75
N LYS A 593 9.19 -5.69 44.27
CA LYS A 593 10.31 -5.76 45.24
C LYS A 593 9.93 -6.52 46.51
N LYS A 594 8.72 -6.25 47.03
CA LYS A 594 8.22 -6.94 48.23
C LYS A 594 8.02 -8.46 47.96
N ALA A 595 7.64 -8.81 46.76
CA ALA A 595 7.45 -10.21 46.35
C ALA A 595 8.77 -10.89 45.91
N GLY A 596 9.90 -10.19 45.87
CA GLY A 596 11.19 -10.71 45.41
C GLY A 596 11.23 -11.00 43.90
N LEU A 597 10.38 -10.32 43.11
CA LEU A 597 10.35 -10.49 41.67
C LEU A 597 11.46 -9.70 40.97
N ASP A 598 12.30 -10.41 40.23
CA ASP A 598 13.34 -9.84 39.37
C ASP A 598 13.04 -10.18 37.92
N VAL A 599 12.06 -9.47 37.34
CA VAL A 599 11.62 -9.61 35.94
C VAL A 599 11.61 -8.23 35.27
N ARG A 600 11.91 -8.22 33.98
CA ARG A 600 11.92 -6.98 33.18
C ARG A 600 10.49 -6.47 32.97
N ILE A 601 10.36 -5.18 32.74
CA ILE A 601 9.08 -4.54 32.44
C ILE A 601 9.05 -4.05 30.99
N THR A 602 8.01 -4.39 30.26
CA THR A 602 7.67 -3.76 28.95
C THR A 602 6.51 -2.80 29.12
N ALA A 603 6.69 -1.60 28.58
CA ALA A 603 5.67 -0.56 28.43
C ALA A 603 6.14 0.46 27.38
N PRO A 604 5.24 1.18 26.70
CA PRO A 604 3.79 1.18 26.88
C PRO A 604 3.01 0.05 26.15
N ASP A 605 3.60 -0.74 25.29
CA ASP A 605 2.96 -1.76 24.45
C ASP A 605 1.83 -1.18 23.58
N LEU A 606 2.22 -0.35 22.60
CA LEU A 606 1.32 0.45 21.79
C LEU A 606 0.71 -0.37 20.66
N ALA A 607 -0.62 -0.33 20.46
CA ALA A 607 -1.30 -0.90 19.29
C ALA A 607 -0.89 -0.18 17.99
N TYR A 608 -0.79 1.14 18.08
CA TYR A 608 -0.44 2.03 16.98
C TYR A 608 0.73 2.91 17.38
N VAL A 609 1.66 3.09 16.47
CA VAL A 609 2.79 4.01 16.68
C VAL A 609 2.46 5.45 16.27
N GLY A 610 1.34 5.64 15.58
CA GLY A 610 0.82 6.92 15.09
C GLY A 610 1.58 7.47 13.89
N TYR A 611 0.95 8.40 13.19
CA TYR A 611 1.60 9.05 12.05
C TYR A 611 2.94 9.67 12.46
N GLN A 612 4.00 9.26 11.79
CA GLN A 612 5.39 9.65 12.09
C GLN A 612 5.83 9.39 13.54
N GLY A 613 5.28 8.36 14.21
CA GLY A 613 5.63 7.99 15.57
C GLY A 613 5.05 8.92 16.64
N SER A 614 3.93 9.60 16.34
CA SER A 614 3.28 10.54 17.26
C SER A 614 2.87 9.89 18.59
N GLU A 615 2.40 8.65 18.57
CA GLU A 615 2.02 7.91 19.79
C GLU A 615 3.23 7.54 20.65
N ILE A 616 4.34 7.12 20.04
CA ILE A 616 5.59 6.90 20.78
C ILE A 616 6.00 8.22 21.47
N SER A 617 5.92 9.35 20.77
CA SER A 617 6.24 10.66 21.32
C SER A 617 5.28 11.05 22.45
N ARG A 618 3.99 10.73 22.34
CA ARG A 618 2.99 10.94 23.41
C ARG A 618 3.33 10.15 24.67
N PHE A 619 3.82 8.92 24.53
CA PHE A 619 4.17 8.03 25.63
C PHE A 619 5.59 8.22 26.18
N LEU A 620 6.30 9.30 25.84
CA LEU A 620 7.62 9.62 26.40
C LEU A 620 7.68 9.54 27.94
N PRO A 621 6.71 10.05 28.72
CA PRO A 621 6.76 9.94 30.18
C PRO A 621 6.83 8.49 30.68
N THR A 622 6.16 7.55 30.00
CA THR A 622 6.24 6.13 30.32
C THR A 622 7.56 5.53 29.88
N ILE A 623 8.01 5.83 28.66
CA ILE A 623 9.23 5.28 28.08
C ILE A 623 10.46 5.74 28.87
N GLN A 624 10.49 6.97 29.35
CA GLN A 624 11.57 7.55 30.13
C GLN A 624 11.65 6.99 31.57
N ASN A 625 10.58 6.34 32.05
CA ASN A 625 10.60 5.72 33.37
C ASN A 625 11.76 4.73 33.47
N GLN A 626 12.58 4.87 34.53
CA GLN A 626 13.77 4.07 34.77
C GLN A 626 13.49 2.57 34.98
N HIS A 627 12.25 2.24 35.34
CA HIS A 627 11.80 0.88 35.58
C HIS A 627 11.20 0.20 34.33
N VAL A 628 11.09 0.92 33.22
CA VAL A 628 10.72 0.34 31.92
C VAL A 628 11.98 -0.09 31.18
N ASP A 629 12.21 -1.39 31.10
CA ASP A 629 13.39 -1.95 30.46
C ASP A 629 13.25 -2.02 28.94
N ILE A 630 12.02 -2.23 28.48
CA ILE A 630 11.71 -2.54 27.09
C ILE A 630 10.53 -1.71 26.63
N VAL A 631 10.70 -1.01 25.52
CA VAL A 631 9.62 -0.32 24.81
C VAL A 631 8.93 -1.33 23.90
N ALA A 632 7.68 -1.65 24.21
CA ALA A 632 6.88 -2.57 23.42
C ALA A 632 5.93 -1.81 22.48
N TYR A 633 5.76 -2.31 21.27
CA TYR A 633 4.86 -1.74 20.28
C TYR A 633 4.38 -2.79 19.28
N HIS A 634 3.21 -2.53 18.71
CA HIS A 634 2.68 -3.19 17.52
C HIS A 634 2.89 -2.24 16.32
N MET A 635 2.30 -2.42 15.18
CA MET A 635 2.33 -1.47 14.06
C MET A 635 1.07 -1.65 13.20
N TYR A 636 -0.08 -1.78 13.84
CA TYR A 636 -1.34 -1.99 13.13
C TYR A 636 -1.77 -0.82 12.26
N ASP A 637 -1.30 0.39 12.55
CA ASP A 637 -1.47 1.57 11.71
C ASP A 637 -0.69 1.53 10.37
N SER A 638 0.19 0.55 10.21
CA SER A 638 0.89 0.31 8.94
C SER A 638 0.07 -0.52 7.94
N PHE A 639 -1.14 -0.96 8.32
CA PHE A 639 -1.98 -1.86 7.54
C PHE A 639 -3.32 -1.21 7.16
N ARG A 640 -3.31 0.02 6.64
CA ARG A 640 -4.54 0.73 6.23
C ARG A 640 -5.06 0.24 4.89
N ASP A 641 -6.40 0.15 4.74
CA ASP A 641 -7.10 -0.39 3.57
C ASP A 641 -6.92 0.39 2.27
N ASP A 642 -6.74 1.69 2.39
CA ASP A 642 -6.57 2.62 1.28
C ASP A 642 -5.15 2.64 0.72
N MET A 643 -4.28 2.04 1.44
CA MET A 643 -2.90 1.91 1.09
C MET A 643 -2.65 0.45 0.82
N ASP A 644 -2.48 0.07 -0.37
CA ASP A 644 -2.05 -1.20 -0.92
C ASP A 644 -1.06 -1.99 0.00
N GLY A 645 -1.34 -2.03 1.32
CA GLY A 645 -0.45 -2.51 2.37
C GLY A 645 0.97 -2.04 2.13
N SER A 646 1.15 -0.77 1.78
CA SER A 646 2.39 -0.33 1.16
C SER A 646 3.52 -0.55 2.15
N LEU A 647 4.49 -1.33 1.73
CA LEU A 647 5.78 -1.44 2.41
C LEU A 647 6.38 -0.06 2.73
N GLU A 648 5.93 0.97 2.05
CA GLU A 648 6.39 2.34 2.22
C GLU A 648 5.98 2.89 3.59
N ILE A 649 4.71 2.74 4.01
CA ILE A 649 4.27 3.20 5.33
C ILE A 649 4.92 2.37 6.43
N LEU A 650 5.00 1.07 6.22
CA LEU A 650 5.69 0.20 7.14
C LEU A 650 7.16 0.62 7.28
N ARG A 651 7.82 0.96 6.18
CA ARG A 651 9.20 1.46 6.17
C ARG A 651 9.32 2.84 6.80
N GLU A 652 8.38 3.75 6.54
CA GLU A 652 8.35 5.06 7.18
C GLU A 652 8.20 4.94 8.69
N ASN A 653 7.28 4.12 9.17
CA ASN A 653 7.05 3.89 10.59
C ASN A 653 8.26 3.20 11.25
N THR A 654 8.81 2.14 10.65
CA THR A 654 10.02 1.46 11.17
C THR A 654 11.22 2.39 11.22
N ASN A 655 11.45 3.20 10.18
CA ASN A 655 12.50 4.21 10.17
C ASN A 655 12.30 5.25 11.28
N ARG A 656 11.07 5.69 11.50
CA ARG A 656 10.76 6.68 12.54
C ARG A 656 11.00 6.14 13.94
N ILE A 657 10.56 4.91 14.21
CA ILE A 657 10.86 4.21 15.45
C ILE A 657 12.38 4.14 15.67
N GLY A 658 13.11 3.76 14.64
CA GLY A 658 14.56 3.69 14.70
C GLY A 658 15.24 5.03 14.95
N GLN A 659 14.72 6.13 14.40
CA GLN A 659 15.22 7.48 14.65
C GLN A 659 14.98 7.89 16.11
N ILE A 660 13.76 7.68 16.64
CA ILE A 660 13.41 7.97 18.02
C ILE A 660 14.30 7.15 18.96
N ARG A 661 14.40 5.83 18.72
CA ARG A 661 15.26 4.95 19.51
C ARG A 661 16.71 5.44 19.56
N ARG A 662 17.32 5.71 18.42
CA ARG A 662 18.74 6.11 18.36
C ARG A 662 19.01 7.47 18.97
N ARG A 663 18.08 8.42 18.87
CA ARG A 663 18.26 9.80 19.35
C ARG A 663 17.90 9.99 20.80
N GLU A 664 16.81 9.36 21.23
CA GLU A 664 16.16 9.65 22.50
C GLU A 664 16.37 8.53 23.53
N PHE A 665 16.48 7.28 23.06
CA PHE A 665 16.54 6.09 23.93
C PHE A 665 17.58 5.05 23.47
N PRO A 666 18.84 5.42 23.28
CA PRO A 666 19.87 4.50 22.75
C PRO A 666 20.09 3.28 23.64
N GLU A 667 19.87 3.40 24.95
CA GLU A 667 20.06 2.34 25.96
C GLU A 667 18.83 1.44 26.15
N LYS A 668 17.66 1.87 25.65
CA LYS A 668 16.44 1.08 25.79
C LYS A 668 16.34 0.01 24.71
N LYS A 669 15.78 -1.13 25.08
CA LYS A 669 15.38 -2.16 24.15
C LYS A 669 14.02 -1.84 23.55
N PHE A 670 13.84 -2.21 22.29
CA PHE A 670 12.58 -2.09 21.58
C PHE A 670 12.14 -3.46 21.09
N TRP A 671 10.94 -3.87 21.47
CA TRP A 671 10.34 -5.13 21.05
C TRP A 671 9.09 -4.88 20.22
N MET A 672 9.01 -5.49 19.07
CA MET A 672 7.77 -5.61 18.32
C MET A 672 7.04 -6.83 18.86
N THR A 673 6.06 -6.58 19.72
CA THR A 673 5.46 -7.59 20.61
C THR A 673 4.24 -8.27 20.03
N GLU A 674 3.68 -7.70 18.97
CA GLU A 674 2.54 -8.29 18.26
C GLU A 674 2.43 -7.76 16.83
N THR A 675 2.22 -8.66 15.91
CA THR A 675 1.81 -8.37 14.52
C THR A 675 1.11 -9.56 13.89
N THR A 676 0.27 -9.30 12.93
CA THR A 676 -0.42 -10.30 12.11
C THR A 676 -0.62 -9.81 10.69
N GLY A 677 -0.98 -10.71 9.79
CA GLY A 677 -1.35 -10.34 8.41
C GLY A 677 -2.81 -9.90 8.24
N ALA A 678 -3.58 -9.83 9.33
CA ALA A 678 -4.99 -9.48 9.31
C ALA A 678 -5.31 -8.40 10.35
N GLN A 679 -6.31 -7.57 10.06
CA GLN A 679 -6.76 -6.51 10.95
C GLN A 679 -8.28 -6.53 11.14
N TRP A 680 -8.75 -6.11 12.34
CA TRP A 680 -10.14 -5.82 12.62
C TRP A 680 -10.57 -4.49 12.05
N ASN A 681 -11.74 -4.45 11.40
CA ASN A 681 -12.42 -3.19 11.14
C ASN A 681 -13.78 -3.15 11.84
N ASN A 682 -14.23 -1.95 12.20
CA ASN A 682 -15.45 -1.65 12.98
C ASN A 682 -16.67 -2.47 12.54
N ASP A 683 -17.13 -3.38 13.39
CA ASP A 683 -18.37 -4.16 13.31
C ASP A 683 -18.51 -5.23 12.22
N GLU A 684 -17.62 -5.23 11.20
CA GLU A 684 -17.56 -6.30 10.21
C GLU A 684 -16.18 -6.92 10.18
N TRP A 685 -16.10 -8.24 10.24
CA TRP A 685 -14.86 -8.99 10.10
C TRP A 685 -14.46 -8.98 8.63
N HIS A 686 -13.60 -8.04 8.26
CA HIS A 686 -12.98 -8.06 6.96
C HIS A 686 -11.51 -8.44 7.09
N THR A 687 -11.03 -9.29 6.20
CA THR A 687 -9.61 -9.56 6.04
C THR A 687 -8.94 -8.34 5.39
N TYR A 688 -8.88 -7.27 6.15
CA TYR A 688 -8.13 -6.08 5.76
C TYR A 688 -6.72 -6.19 6.32
N GLY A 689 -5.79 -5.81 5.55
CA GLY A 689 -4.39 -5.81 5.87
C GLY A 689 -3.61 -6.03 4.60
N TRP A 690 -2.32 -6.02 4.74
CA TRP A 690 -1.40 -6.22 3.63
C TRP A 690 -1.54 -7.58 2.92
N SER A 691 -2.44 -8.46 3.37
CA SER A 691 -2.65 -9.78 2.78
C SER A 691 -3.83 -9.88 1.82
N ARG A 692 -4.69 -8.86 1.73
CA ARG A 692 -5.88 -8.90 0.88
C ARG A 692 -5.53 -9.03 -0.60
N GLY A 693 -6.08 -10.04 -1.26
CA GLY A 693 -5.85 -10.28 -2.68
C GLY A 693 -4.47 -10.84 -3.05
N MET A 694 -3.59 -11.01 -2.07
CA MET A 694 -2.27 -11.59 -2.27
C MET A 694 -2.29 -13.11 -2.31
N THR A 695 -1.37 -13.71 -3.04
CA THR A 695 -1.10 -15.15 -2.94
C THR A 695 -0.47 -15.49 -1.58
N GLU A 696 -0.53 -16.74 -1.17
CA GLU A 696 0.14 -17.20 0.06
C GLU A 696 1.66 -16.98 0.03
N PHE A 697 2.26 -16.95 -1.15
CA PHE A 697 3.67 -16.63 -1.32
C PHE A 697 3.93 -15.14 -1.10
N ASP A 698 3.13 -14.26 -1.71
CA ASP A 698 3.28 -12.81 -1.55
C ASP A 698 3.10 -12.39 -0.08
N LYS A 699 2.13 -13.00 0.63
CA LYS A 699 1.94 -12.79 2.06
C LYS A 699 3.19 -13.18 2.86
N ALA A 700 3.82 -14.28 2.47
CA ALA A 700 5.02 -14.78 3.14
C ALA A 700 6.23 -13.88 2.85
N MET A 701 6.40 -13.42 1.62
CA MET A 701 7.42 -12.45 1.25
C MET A 701 7.25 -11.14 2.02
N ARG A 702 6.03 -10.63 2.10
CA ARG A 702 5.70 -9.43 2.87
C ARG A 702 6.05 -9.58 4.35
N ALA A 703 5.77 -10.75 4.94
CA ALA A 703 6.17 -11.05 6.31
C ALA A 703 7.70 -11.03 6.50
N ALA A 704 8.46 -11.56 5.52
CA ALA A 704 9.92 -11.52 5.57
C ALA A 704 10.48 -10.10 5.51
N GLU A 705 9.95 -9.27 4.61
CA GLU A 705 10.31 -7.85 4.51
C GLU A 705 9.98 -7.09 5.78
N TYR A 706 8.85 -7.42 6.42
CA TYR A 706 8.47 -6.81 7.69
C TYR A 706 9.45 -7.17 8.82
N ILE A 707 9.82 -8.44 8.94
CA ILE A 707 10.85 -8.87 9.90
C ILE A 707 12.15 -8.13 9.62
N HIS A 708 12.57 -8.06 8.35
CA HIS A 708 13.78 -7.36 7.95
C HIS A 708 13.78 -5.90 8.41
N MET A 709 12.76 -5.12 8.03
CA MET A 709 12.66 -3.71 8.39
C MET A 709 12.58 -3.48 9.91
N THR A 710 11.91 -4.38 10.63
CA THR A 710 11.84 -4.30 12.10
C THR A 710 13.24 -4.38 12.72
N PHE A 711 14.12 -5.22 12.20
CA PHE A 711 15.47 -5.31 12.74
C PHE A 711 16.44 -4.29 12.15
N THR A 712 16.31 -3.94 10.88
CA THR A 712 17.24 -3.00 10.20
C THR A 712 16.87 -1.55 10.46
N ASP A 713 15.64 -1.18 10.24
CA ASP A 713 15.19 0.20 10.24
C ASP A 713 14.75 0.65 11.64
N ALA A 714 13.87 -0.09 12.30
CA ALA A 714 13.46 0.20 13.67
C ALA A 714 14.55 -0.16 14.70
N GLY A 715 15.40 -1.13 14.38
CA GLY A 715 16.46 -1.60 15.29
C GLY A 715 15.90 -2.37 16.49
N ALA A 716 14.81 -3.08 16.31
CA ALA A 716 14.18 -3.87 17.37
C ALA A 716 15.11 -4.98 17.87
N ASN A 717 14.93 -5.35 19.14
CA ASN A 717 15.67 -6.44 19.77
C ASN A 717 14.92 -7.78 19.72
N ALA A 718 13.59 -7.76 19.54
CA ALA A 718 12.77 -8.95 19.41
C ALA A 718 11.61 -8.73 18.43
N PHE A 719 11.13 -9.85 17.88
CA PHE A 719 9.99 -9.89 16.98
C PHE A 719 9.04 -11.04 17.36
N LEU A 720 7.77 -10.72 17.63
CA LEU A 720 6.75 -11.68 18.01
C LEU A 720 5.57 -11.64 17.05
N TRP A 721 5.24 -12.80 16.50
CA TRP A 721 4.06 -12.99 15.66
C TRP A 721 2.81 -13.21 16.51
N TRP A 722 1.66 -12.63 16.17
CA TRP A 722 0.43 -12.77 16.94
C TRP A 722 -0.01 -14.22 17.11
N GLY A 723 -0.11 -14.97 16.02
CA GLY A 723 -0.57 -16.36 16.02
C GLY A 723 0.57 -17.34 15.73
N LEU A 724 1.44 -17.65 16.73
CA LEU A 724 2.43 -18.71 16.57
C LEU A 724 1.75 -20.03 16.26
N ILE A 725 0.74 -20.39 17.05
CA ILE A 725 -0.20 -21.48 16.81
C ILE A 725 -1.61 -20.90 16.85
N TYR A 726 -2.41 -21.14 15.82
CA TYR A 726 -3.73 -20.56 15.69
C TYR A 726 -4.77 -21.55 15.21
N SER A 727 -5.98 -21.53 15.82
CA SER A 727 -7.05 -22.45 15.41
C SER A 727 -7.78 -21.94 14.16
N LEU A 728 -8.23 -22.86 13.31
CA LEU A 728 -9.11 -22.52 12.21
C LEU A 728 -10.44 -21.95 12.73
N ALA A 729 -11.11 -21.18 11.89
CA ALA A 729 -12.44 -20.68 12.17
C ALA A 729 -13.43 -21.82 12.41
N PRO A 730 -14.45 -21.63 13.28
CA PRO A 730 -15.49 -22.59 13.53
C PRO A 730 -16.15 -23.10 12.23
N GLU A 731 -16.49 -24.39 12.16
CA GLU A 731 -17.16 -24.98 10.98
C GLU A 731 -18.47 -24.27 10.64
N ARG A 732 -19.18 -23.76 11.65
CA ARG A 732 -20.41 -22.96 11.50
C ARG A 732 -20.16 -21.56 10.91
N GLU A 733 -18.90 -21.11 10.87
CA GLU A 733 -18.56 -19.84 10.27
C GLU A 733 -18.67 -19.90 8.75
N THR A 734 -19.60 -19.17 8.21
CA THR A 734 -19.89 -19.15 6.77
C THR A 734 -19.22 -18.00 6.04
N ASN A 735 -18.78 -16.97 6.78
CA ASN A 735 -18.10 -15.83 6.20
C ASN A 735 -16.69 -16.22 5.72
N PRO A 736 -16.41 -16.15 4.40
CA PRO A 736 -15.11 -16.54 3.86
C PRO A 736 -13.97 -15.64 4.35
N ASP A 737 -14.26 -14.37 4.68
CA ASP A 737 -13.27 -13.43 5.15
C ASP A 737 -12.80 -13.78 6.57
N ILE A 738 -13.72 -14.17 7.46
CA ILE A 738 -13.38 -14.64 8.81
C ILE A 738 -12.55 -15.94 8.72
N ARG A 739 -12.93 -16.86 7.84
CA ARG A 739 -12.15 -18.10 7.62
C ARG A 739 -10.74 -17.78 7.10
N GLN A 740 -10.63 -16.83 6.18
CA GLN A 740 -9.33 -16.41 5.64
C GLN A 740 -8.49 -15.72 6.72
N LYS A 741 -9.08 -14.86 7.56
CA LYS A 741 -8.42 -14.20 8.68
C LYS A 741 -7.75 -15.21 9.61
N HIS A 742 -8.46 -16.25 10.04
CA HIS A 742 -7.88 -17.29 10.90
C HIS A 742 -6.66 -17.96 10.26
N ARG A 743 -6.66 -18.13 8.93
CA ARG A 743 -5.50 -18.65 8.20
C ARG A 743 -4.36 -17.64 8.11
N ASP A 744 -4.71 -16.35 7.97
CA ASP A 744 -3.72 -15.29 7.82
C ASP A 744 -3.05 -14.89 9.15
N GLU A 745 -3.70 -15.13 10.27
CA GLU A 745 -3.12 -14.83 11.60
C GLU A 745 -2.09 -15.88 12.05
N GLY A 746 -2.23 -17.16 11.67
CA GLY A 746 -1.39 -18.26 12.13
C GLY A 746 -0.09 -18.46 11.36
N LEU A 747 0.96 -18.86 12.04
CA LEU A 747 2.13 -19.52 11.43
C LEU A 747 1.89 -21.03 11.33
N VAL A 748 1.41 -21.66 12.41
CA VAL A 748 1.00 -23.07 12.49
C VAL A 748 -0.50 -23.12 12.77
N LEU A 749 -1.23 -23.88 11.98
CA LEU A 749 -2.69 -23.97 12.07
C LEU A 749 -3.12 -25.31 12.69
N VAL A 750 -4.11 -25.25 13.60
CA VAL A 750 -4.74 -26.40 14.22
C VAL A 750 -6.25 -26.42 13.97
N GLU A 751 -6.88 -27.60 14.13
CA GLU A 751 -8.35 -27.73 14.05
C GLU A 751 -9.03 -26.88 15.13
N GLU A 752 -10.28 -26.45 14.88
CA GLU A 752 -11.08 -25.74 15.89
C GLU A 752 -11.42 -26.65 17.08
N LYS A 753 -11.81 -27.88 16.77
CA LYS A 753 -12.26 -28.85 17.79
C LYS A 753 -11.12 -29.67 18.34
N THR A 754 -11.18 -29.92 19.63
CA THR A 754 -10.28 -30.88 20.27
C THR A 754 -10.67 -32.31 19.89
N GLY A 755 -9.67 -33.15 19.60
CA GLY A 755 -9.86 -34.60 19.40
C GLY A 755 -10.25 -35.31 20.69
N ALA A 756 -10.39 -36.62 20.63
CA ALA A 756 -10.79 -37.46 21.76
C ALA A 756 -9.85 -37.39 23.00
N ASN A 757 -8.60 -36.98 22.79
CA ASN A 757 -7.61 -36.74 23.86
C ASN A 757 -7.63 -35.28 24.41
N GLY A 758 -8.62 -34.46 24.06
CA GLY A 758 -8.72 -33.07 24.49
C GLY A 758 -7.74 -32.12 23.82
N ARG A 759 -7.06 -32.53 22.73
CA ARG A 759 -6.07 -31.75 22.00
C ARG A 759 -6.51 -31.47 20.56
N GLN A 760 -6.09 -30.31 20.03
CA GLN A 760 -6.34 -29.89 18.64
C GLN A 760 -5.25 -30.44 17.73
N LYS A 761 -5.65 -31.07 16.63
CA LYS A 761 -4.73 -31.65 15.65
C LYS A 761 -4.15 -30.60 14.73
N LEU A 762 -2.94 -30.85 14.27
CA LEU A 762 -2.26 -30.08 13.22
C LEU A 762 -3.07 -30.10 11.94
N VAL A 763 -3.30 -28.92 11.38
CA VAL A 763 -3.82 -28.71 10.02
C VAL A 763 -2.68 -28.47 9.04
N GLY A 764 -1.67 -27.69 9.44
CA GLY A 764 -0.49 -27.45 8.62
C GLY A 764 0.28 -26.20 8.99
N LYS A 765 1.33 -25.96 8.23
CA LYS A 765 2.19 -24.76 8.29
C LYS A 765 1.79 -23.82 7.18
N THR A 766 1.67 -22.52 7.47
CA THR A 766 1.49 -21.51 6.44
C THR A 766 2.80 -21.21 5.71
N LYS A 767 2.75 -20.57 4.56
CA LYS A 767 3.99 -20.15 3.88
C LYS A 767 4.77 -19.12 4.69
N LYS A 768 4.11 -18.30 5.49
CA LYS A 768 4.73 -17.35 6.43
C LYS A 768 5.60 -18.06 7.48
N PHE A 769 5.22 -19.27 7.92
CA PHE A 769 6.04 -20.10 8.79
C PHE A 769 7.44 -20.33 8.24
N HIS A 770 7.57 -20.64 6.96
CA HIS A 770 8.87 -20.95 6.36
C HIS A 770 9.77 -19.71 6.31
N PHE A 771 9.23 -18.54 6.02
CA PHE A 771 10.01 -17.31 6.04
C PHE A 771 10.37 -16.87 7.45
N PHE A 772 9.45 -16.97 8.41
CA PHE A 772 9.74 -16.69 9.80
C PHE A 772 10.85 -17.62 10.35
N LYS A 773 10.82 -18.89 9.94
CA LYS A 773 11.82 -19.89 10.31
C LYS A 773 13.24 -19.50 9.88
N GLN A 774 13.44 -18.82 8.74
CA GLN A 774 14.75 -18.37 8.28
C GLN A 774 15.41 -17.39 9.28
N TYR A 775 14.61 -16.63 9.99
CA TYR A 775 15.09 -15.78 11.08
C TYR A 775 15.19 -16.56 12.41
N ALA A 776 14.07 -17.09 12.88
CA ALA A 776 13.95 -17.66 14.21
C ALA A 776 14.87 -18.86 14.46
N ASN A 777 15.12 -19.67 13.43
CA ASN A 777 15.93 -20.88 13.54
C ASN A 777 17.43 -20.59 13.56
N PHE A 778 17.88 -19.59 12.85
CA PHE A 778 19.30 -19.28 12.67
C PHE A 778 19.79 -18.14 13.57
N ILE A 779 18.93 -17.17 13.90
CA ILE A 779 19.30 -16.02 14.71
C ILE A 779 18.79 -16.25 16.14
N ARG A 780 19.72 -16.44 17.05
CA ARG A 780 19.40 -16.85 18.45
C ARG A 780 19.52 -15.68 19.43
N PRO A 781 18.88 -15.79 20.63
CA PRO A 781 19.10 -14.81 21.68
C PRO A 781 20.58 -14.62 21.98
N GLY A 782 20.99 -13.36 22.04
CA GLY A 782 22.38 -12.99 22.26
C GLY A 782 23.15 -12.61 20.99
N PHE A 783 22.67 -12.98 19.80
CA PHE A 783 23.26 -12.53 18.53
C PHE A 783 23.22 -11.02 18.41
N ARG A 784 24.15 -10.46 17.68
CA ARG A 784 24.26 -9.03 17.44
C ARG A 784 24.08 -8.71 15.97
N ARG A 785 23.14 -7.84 15.64
CA ARG A 785 23.00 -7.36 14.26
C ARG A 785 24.24 -6.57 13.83
N ILE A 786 24.66 -6.78 12.61
CA ILE A 786 25.74 -6.04 11.96
C ILE A 786 25.14 -5.22 10.83
N GLU A 787 25.68 -4.04 10.59
CA GLU A 787 25.27 -3.23 9.45
C GLU A 787 25.84 -3.82 8.16
N VAL A 788 24.99 -3.92 7.16
CA VAL A 788 25.32 -4.37 5.81
C VAL A 788 24.87 -3.30 4.84
N ASP A 789 25.70 -2.96 3.89
CA ASP A 789 25.31 -2.03 2.84
C ASP A 789 24.26 -2.68 1.93
N SER A 790 23.06 -2.10 1.92
CA SER A 790 21.93 -2.61 1.13
C SER A 790 22.15 -2.33 -0.36
N ILE A 791 22.15 -3.35 -1.18
CA ILE A 791 22.20 -3.25 -2.64
C ILE A 791 20.84 -3.63 -3.18
N LYS A 792 20.02 -2.63 -3.52
CA LYS A 792 18.70 -2.87 -4.13
C LYS A 792 18.83 -3.73 -5.40
N PRO A 793 17.89 -4.67 -5.67
CA PRO A 793 16.62 -4.87 -4.99
C PRO A 793 16.68 -5.72 -3.72
N LEU A 794 17.83 -6.25 -3.36
CA LEU A 794 18.00 -7.16 -2.23
C LEU A 794 17.88 -6.44 -0.89
N GLN A 795 17.19 -7.09 0.03
CA GLN A 795 17.15 -6.71 1.44
C GLN A 795 18.02 -7.68 2.22
N VAL A 796 19.15 -7.21 2.71
CA VAL A 796 20.14 -8.07 3.38
C VAL A 796 20.29 -7.63 4.83
N SER A 797 20.29 -8.61 5.72
CA SER A 797 20.60 -8.42 7.14
C SER A 797 21.61 -9.46 7.60
N ALA A 798 22.58 -9.05 8.40
CA ALA A 798 23.62 -9.91 8.95
C ALA A 798 23.64 -9.88 10.47
N PHE A 799 23.96 -11.01 11.06
CA PHE A 799 23.97 -11.20 12.51
C PHE A 799 25.20 -12.01 12.93
N LEU A 800 25.95 -11.46 13.84
CA LEU A 800 27.08 -12.10 14.48
C LEU A 800 26.58 -12.96 15.62
N ASP A 801 27.06 -14.18 15.71
CA ASP A 801 26.68 -15.10 16.80
C ASP A 801 27.25 -14.68 18.17
N LYS A 802 26.95 -15.46 19.18
CA LYS A 802 27.37 -15.16 20.58
C LYS A 802 28.85 -15.30 20.78
N GLU A 803 29.45 -16.25 20.10
CA GLU A 803 30.87 -16.60 20.16
C GLU A 803 31.71 -15.66 19.28
N GLU A 804 31.07 -14.86 18.47
CA GLU A 804 31.67 -13.91 17.54
C GLU A 804 32.57 -14.55 16.45
N ASP A 805 32.31 -15.85 16.15
CA ASP A 805 33.03 -16.61 15.12
C ASP A 805 32.15 -17.02 13.92
N GLY A 806 30.84 -16.80 14.02
CA GLY A 806 29.85 -17.12 12.99
C GLY A 806 28.98 -15.94 12.58
N ILE A 807 28.75 -15.80 11.28
CA ILE A 807 27.85 -14.78 10.70
C ILE A 807 26.67 -15.47 10.05
N VAL A 808 25.45 -15.10 10.45
CA VAL A 808 24.22 -15.46 9.78
C VAL A 808 23.81 -14.32 8.86
N VAL A 809 23.66 -14.61 7.58
CA VAL A 809 23.15 -13.64 6.60
C VAL A 809 21.79 -14.09 6.10
N VAL A 810 20.81 -13.19 6.16
CA VAL A 810 19.50 -13.38 5.58
C VAL A 810 19.35 -12.39 4.44
N ALA A 811 19.18 -12.92 3.22
CA ALA A 811 18.94 -12.12 2.03
C ALA A 811 17.51 -12.39 1.51
N ILE A 812 16.73 -11.34 1.34
CA ILE A 812 15.40 -11.37 0.77
C ILE A 812 15.50 -10.76 -0.63
N ASN A 813 15.04 -11.50 -1.63
CA ASN A 813 14.91 -10.99 -2.99
C ASN A 813 13.43 -10.77 -3.28
N PRO A 814 12.91 -9.54 -3.13
CA PRO A 814 11.51 -9.24 -3.42
C PRO A 814 11.22 -9.14 -4.92
N SER A 815 12.26 -9.21 -5.77
CA SER A 815 12.08 -9.18 -7.22
C SER A 815 11.80 -10.57 -7.79
N GLU A 816 11.13 -10.60 -8.94
CA GLU A 816 10.89 -11.85 -9.69
C GLU A 816 12.15 -12.37 -10.41
N SER A 817 13.24 -11.63 -10.39
CA SER A 817 14.50 -11.98 -11.05
C SER A 817 15.48 -12.63 -10.10
N SER A 818 16.15 -13.68 -10.57
CA SER A 818 17.27 -14.28 -9.82
C SER A 818 18.44 -13.33 -9.73
N GLN A 819 19.08 -13.26 -8.57
CA GLN A 819 20.26 -12.43 -8.32
C GLN A 819 21.45 -13.32 -7.92
N SER A 820 22.62 -13.06 -8.50
CA SER A 820 23.87 -13.66 -8.02
C SER A 820 24.45 -12.75 -6.94
N ILE A 821 24.81 -13.31 -5.79
CA ILE A 821 25.34 -12.57 -4.66
C ILE A 821 26.68 -13.16 -4.25
N LYS A 822 27.66 -12.31 -3.99
CA LYS A 822 28.91 -12.68 -3.34
C LYS A 822 29.02 -11.91 -2.03
N PHE A 823 29.06 -12.65 -0.92
CA PHE A 823 29.31 -12.08 0.40
C PHE A 823 30.83 -12.05 0.65
N ASN A 824 31.35 -10.86 0.93
CA ASN A 824 32.70 -10.68 1.40
C ASN A 824 32.65 -10.62 2.94
N VAL A 825 33.07 -11.72 3.55
CA VAL A 825 33.19 -11.86 5.01
C VAL A 825 34.68 -12.04 5.35
N PRO A 826 35.12 -11.68 6.57
CA PRO A 826 36.48 -11.96 7.01
C PRO A 826 36.82 -13.44 6.88
N GLU A 827 38.08 -13.76 6.55
CA GLU A 827 38.54 -15.13 6.24
C GLU A 827 38.45 -16.09 7.44
N ASP A 828 38.49 -15.56 8.64
CA ASP A 828 38.40 -16.27 9.91
C ASP A 828 36.98 -16.53 10.37
N MET A 829 35.97 -16.03 9.61
CA MET A 829 34.57 -16.14 9.99
C MET A 829 33.83 -17.24 9.24
N LYS A 830 33.02 -17.96 9.95
CA LYS A 830 32.13 -18.99 9.41
C LYS A 830 30.83 -18.38 8.91
N LEU A 831 30.64 -18.35 7.58
CA LEU A 831 29.39 -17.89 6.99
C LEU A 831 28.31 -18.98 7.10
N ILE A 832 27.20 -18.65 7.76
CA ILE A 832 25.97 -19.45 7.84
C ILE A 832 24.94 -18.79 6.94
N MET A 833 24.59 -19.42 5.84
CA MET A 833 23.58 -18.93 4.92
C MET A 833 22.23 -19.61 5.16
N ALA A 834 21.22 -18.82 5.39
CA ALA A 834 19.83 -19.26 5.32
C ALA A 834 19.24 -18.84 3.98
N HIS A 835 18.98 -19.79 3.12
CA HIS A 835 18.35 -19.56 1.82
C HIS A 835 17.24 -20.59 1.57
N GLN A 836 16.28 -20.21 0.76
CA GLN A 836 15.27 -21.10 0.21
C GLN A 836 15.26 -21.01 -1.29
#